data_36120a9f7628af7eadfa692f0ac89020
#
_entry.id   36120a9f7628af7eadfa692f0ac89020
#
_cell.length_a   1.000
_cell.length_b   1.000
_cell.length_c   1.000
_cell.angle_alpha   90.00
_cell.angle_beta   90.00
_cell.angle_gamma   90.00
#
_symmetry.space_group_name_H-M   'P 1'
#
loop_
_entity.id
_entity.type
_entity.pdbx_description
1 polymer ?
#
loop_
_entity_poly.entity_id
_entity_poly.type
_entity_poly.pdbx_seq_one_letter_code
_entity_poly.pdbx_strand_id
1 'polypeptide(L)'
;MGKAQKKKAMRRHNPMRVPDSHIPKGLDSAASSSQKDKVEAVLPIMQKLGSTEVAERTWACAAVSNLIQNDPGTRRLLQGKNVVGALILRLADESEEVVAEAAGALRNLCIDGGFDICAEMFNKGVMNPLKEFIPKISGRLQTVLDDPKSAPEKVQSLVYEFAENVITILWCLSETSNKALNAINSISLIPFLMAFLINRVKLPTSVVHAAAQCLYVLSEDNPPAIQSIRSESEYIACLVAISTAQQTPNDNERDMGIRVLACGTLRNISPLPATMNASSIDIDRSIALPLITPLLSYSLQDAVAEVQSTLTEPPVPLPNPSLKHAKLPKSDDKSPAEMILERIERRLRVLQLALEILTGICAQMPDPEPIEEEMVDEEDMEEMENDDEIIENGDDDAMDADEAAAPNGAPEADSSSISLLRTLIPLLLALSTPTPMSFSSPTDTTTTRISNSSSTSEAPQHPPTTSALVSVHISALECLSNLLLSFPTSDSGPVNPAVLDVAVAAWPQAWSALRTILVSTPSDLDRRNEVSVAALGALWGLARLARGVVVPAQEHVETLVQIADSPGVDEKVQVKCVGILGSLAQNVNEIEINRVIAQYLLSYIHPTPRATEPTLHALSLLIDIYADEASAYDVNFRNAHGTDILAGSVPTLRKLVRGIDKRKEGGMELRRWADEVEGNVRGFVTYRRKLKI
;
A
#
# COMPACT_ATOMS: atom_id res chain seq x y z
N MET A 1 7.55 16.64 -3.93
CA MET A 1 6.64 16.59 -2.76
C MET A 1 5.37 15.75 -2.95
N GLY A 2 4.71 15.70 -4.11
CA GLY A 2 3.45 14.98 -4.30
C GLY A 2 3.49 13.46 -4.03
N LYS A 3 4.60 12.77 -4.33
CA LYS A 3 4.73 11.30 -4.13
C LYS A 3 4.79 10.90 -2.66
N ALA A 4 5.48 11.66 -1.80
CA ALA A 4 5.60 11.36 -0.38
C ALA A 4 4.29 11.62 0.38
N GLN A 5 3.55 12.67 0.03
CA GLN A 5 2.26 12.97 0.66
C GLN A 5 1.15 11.99 0.25
N LYS A 6 1.10 11.56 -1.03
CA LYS A 6 0.17 10.49 -1.46
C LYS A 6 0.41 9.16 -0.73
N LYS A 7 1.69 8.79 -0.52
CA LYS A 7 2.05 7.62 0.29
C LYS A 7 1.58 7.75 1.74
N LYS A 8 1.69 8.95 2.32
CA LYS A 8 1.28 9.22 3.70
C LYS A 8 -0.23 9.02 3.92
N ALA A 9 -1.08 9.46 2.98
CA ALA A 9 -2.52 9.26 3.03
C ALA A 9 -2.92 7.79 2.81
N MET A 10 -2.30 7.08 1.86
CA MET A 10 -2.57 5.65 1.62
C MET A 10 -2.10 4.76 2.77
N ARG A 11 -0.98 5.06 3.44
CA ARG A 11 -0.48 4.30 4.58
C ARG A 11 -1.40 4.40 5.81
N ARG A 12 -2.03 5.55 6.05
CA ARG A 12 -2.96 5.75 7.18
C ARG A 12 -4.28 4.98 7.06
N HIS A 13 -4.62 4.50 5.88
CA HIS A 13 -5.85 3.76 5.59
C HIS A 13 -5.59 2.37 5.03
N ASN A 14 -4.40 1.80 5.25
CA ASN A 14 -4.12 0.46 4.76
C ASN A 14 -4.90 -0.57 5.60
N PRO A 15 -6.03 -1.13 5.07
CA PRO A 15 -6.84 -2.13 5.76
C PRO A 15 -6.08 -3.44 5.99
N MET A 16 -4.86 -3.55 5.48
CA MET A 16 -4.01 -4.74 5.50
C MET A 16 -3.13 -4.85 6.74
N ARG A 17 -3.09 -3.84 7.60
CA ARG A 17 -2.43 -3.91 8.90
C ARG A 17 -3.31 -4.60 9.94
N VAL A 18 -3.92 -5.70 9.55
CA VAL A 18 -4.67 -6.54 10.47
C VAL A 18 -3.69 -7.31 11.35
N PRO A 19 -3.84 -7.30 12.69
CA PRO A 19 -3.00 -8.09 13.58
C PRO A 19 -2.96 -9.56 13.18
N ASP A 20 -1.80 -10.15 13.34
CA ASP A 20 -1.56 -11.56 12.97
C ASP A 20 -2.48 -12.55 13.71
N SER A 21 -2.92 -12.19 14.90
CA SER A 21 -3.86 -12.98 15.71
C SER A 21 -5.33 -12.80 15.29
N HIS A 22 -5.63 -11.89 14.36
CA HIS A 22 -6.97 -11.69 13.84
C HIS A 22 -7.12 -12.42 12.51
N ILE A 23 -7.64 -13.63 12.58
CA ILE A 23 -8.03 -14.39 11.39
C ILE A 23 -9.55 -14.32 11.33
N PRO A 24 -10.14 -13.75 10.27
CA PRO A 24 -11.56 -13.88 10.04
C PRO A 24 -11.88 -15.38 9.98
N LYS A 25 -12.56 -15.91 10.98
CA LYS A 25 -13.08 -17.26 10.90
C LYS A 25 -13.93 -17.32 9.64
N GLY A 26 -13.65 -18.31 8.78
CA GLY A 26 -14.31 -18.46 7.49
C GLY A 26 -15.80 -18.21 7.60
N LEU A 27 -16.37 -17.61 6.58
CA LEU A 27 -17.80 -17.34 6.43
C LEU A 27 -18.62 -18.64 6.43
N ASP A 28 -18.57 -19.38 7.53
CA ASP A 28 -19.55 -20.41 7.78
C ASP A 28 -20.87 -19.73 8.14
N SER A 29 -21.76 -19.76 7.16
CA SER A 29 -23.16 -19.40 7.28
C SER A 29 -23.46 -17.97 7.76
N ALA A 30 -23.30 -16.98 6.90
CA ALA A 30 -24.25 -15.89 6.87
C ALA A 30 -25.63 -16.43 6.44
N ALA A 31 -26.22 -17.28 7.26
CA ALA A 31 -27.65 -17.51 7.19
C ALA A 31 -28.29 -16.15 7.34
N SER A 32 -29.07 -15.72 6.38
CA SER A 32 -29.88 -14.50 6.34
C SER A 32 -30.91 -14.53 7.49
N SER A 33 -30.41 -14.30 8.72
CA SER A 33 -31.28 -14.05 9.85
C SER A 33 -31.94 -12.69 9.63
N SER A 34 -33.25 -12.62 9.82
CA SER A 34 -34.00 -11.37 9.66
C SER A 34 -33.45 -10.30 10.61
N GLN A 35 -33.57 -9.04 10.25
CA GLN A 35 -33.09 -7.95 11.10
C GLN A 35 -33.73 -7.97 12.51
N LYS A 36 -34.94 -8.55 12.65
CA LYS A 36 -35.59 -8.77 13.92
C LYS A 36 -34.86 -9.78 14.78
N ASP A 37 -34.42 -10.91 14.20
CA ASP A 37 -33.72 -11.98 14.92
C ASP A 37 -32.36 -11.48 15.44
N LYS A 38 -31.69 -10.61 14.68
CA LYS A 38 -30.43 -9.98 15.09
C LYS A 38 -30.62 -9.04 16.28
N VAL A 39 -31.68 -8.25 16.31
CA VAL A 39 -32.00 -7.34 17.43
C VAL A 39 -32.31 -8.14 18.69
N GLU A 40 -33.08 -9.24 18.58
CA GLU A 40 -33.41 -10.13 19.70
C GLU A 40 -32.17 -10.84 20.26
N ALA A 41 -31.19 -11.16 19.45
CA ALA A 41 -29.93 -11.77 19.90
C ALA A 41 -28.99 -10.78 20.62
N VAL A 42 -28.97 -9.50 20.19
CA VAL A 42 -28.06 -8.47 20.72
C VAL A 42 -28.53 -7.91 22.07
N LEU A 43 -29.84 -7.76 22.28
CA LEU A 43 -30.39 -7.12 23.47
C LEU A 43 -30.01 -7.81 24.80
N PRO A 44 -30.09 -9.16 24.93
CA PRO A 44 -29.67 -9.84 26.14
C PRO A 44 -28.18 -9.66 26.46
N ILE A 45 -27.34 -9.62 25.41
CA ILE A 45 -25.89 -9.43 25.58
C ILE A 45 -25.60 -8.06 26.17
N MET A 46 -26.23 -7.01 25.62
CA MET A 46 -26.07 -5.65 26.13
C MET A 46 -26.55 -5.51 27.58
N GLN A 47 -27.62 -6.22 27.97
CA GLN A 47 -28.09 -6.25 29.36
C GLN A 47 -27.09 -6.95 30.29
N LYS A 48 -26.52 -8.08 29.84
CA LYS A 48 -25.56 -8.85 30.64
C LYS A 48 -24.20 -8.15 30.78
N LEU A 49 -23.81 -7.26 29.86
CA LEU A 49 -22.65 -6.39 30.07
C LEU A 49 -22.78 -5.51 31.32
N GLY A 50 -23.99 -5.19 31.77
CA GLY A 50 -24.27 -4.43 32.99
C GLY A 50 -24.68 -5.28 34.20
N SER A 51 -24.60 -6.61 34.11
CA SER A 51 -25.02 -7.52 35.18
C SER A 51 -24.15 -7.38 36.43
N THR A 52 -24.72 -7.67 37.62
CA THR A 52 -23.97 -7.79 38.86
C THR A 52 -23.11 -9.05 38.92
N GLU A 53 -23.48 -10.10 38.19
CA GLU A 53 -22.78 -11.36 38.15
C GLU A 53 -21.56 -11.32 37.21
N VAL A 54 -20.38 -11.65 37.77
CA VAL A 54 -19.10 -11.65 37.03
C VAL A 54 -19.18 -12.56 35.78
N ALA A 55 -19.69 -13.81 35.96
CA ALA A 55 -19.78 -14.78 34.88
C ALA A 55 -20.65 -14.29 33.70
N GLU A 56 -21.71 -13.53 33.99
CA GLU A 56 -22.55 -12.94 32.93
C GLU A 56 -21.83 -11.82 32.17
N ARG A 57 -21.06 -10.98 32.88
CA ARG A 57 -20.28 -9.91 32.26
C ARG A 57 -19.16 -10.49 31.38
N THR A 58 -18.41 -11.49 31.86
CA THR A 58 -17.37 -12.20 31.12
C THR A 58 -17.96 -12.83 29.83
N TRP A 59 -19.06 -13.59 30.01
CA TRP A 59 -19.76 -14.19 28.89
C TRP A 59 -20.21 -13.16 27.83
N ALA A 60 -20.74 -12.01 28.29
CA ALA A 60 -21.23 -10.99 27.39
C ALA A 60 -20.09 -10.32 26.59
N CYS A 61 -18.93 -10.07 27.21
CA CYS A 61 -17.74 -9.57 26.51
C CYS A 61 -17.28 -10.56 25.41
N ALA A 62 -17.19 -11.84 25.75
CA ALA A 62 -16.84 -12.88 24.78
C ALA A 62 -17.89 -13.04 23.66
N ALA A 63 -19.19 -12.92 23.99
CA ALA A 63 -20.27 -12.98 23.01
C ALA A 63 -20.23 -11.77 22.03
N VAL A 64 -19.92 -10.56 22.52
CA VAL A 64 -19.69 -9.40 21.64
C VAL A 64 -18.55 -9.67 20.67
N SER A 65 -17.42 -10.19 21.14
CA SER A 65 -16.26 -10.52 20.32
C SER A 65 -16.63 -11.46 19.16
N ASN A 66 -17.37 -12.54 19.45
CA ASN A 66 -17.80 -13.52 18.44
C ASN A 66 -18.80 -12.93 17.43
N LEU A 67 -19.72 -12.07 17.87
CA LEU A 67 -20.72 -11.47 16.98
C LEU A 67 -20.11 -10.44 16.01
N ILE A 68 -19.11 -9.71 16.44
CA ILE A 68 -18.44 -8.68 15.64
C ILE A 68 -17.75 -9.29 14.42
N GLN A 69 -17.08 -10.43 14.62
CA GLN A 69 -16.33 -11.12 13.57
C GLN A 69 -17.20 -11.67 12.45
N ASN A 70 -18.47 -11.99 12.74
CA ASN A 70 -19.28 -12.77 11.83
C ASN A 70 -20.22 -11.94 10.93
N ASP A 71 -20.56 -10.68 11.30
CA ASP A 71 -21.55 -9.92 10.55
C ASP A 71 -21.40 -8.39 10.70
N PRO A 72 -21.08 -7.67 9.61
CA PRO A 72 -21.03 -6.20 9.62
C PRO A 72 -22.34 -5.53 10.01
N GLY A 73 -23.47 -6.16 9.71
CA GLY A 73 -24.80 -5.65 10.09
C GLY A 73 -25.01 -5.71 11.61
N THR A 74 -24.64 -6.82 12.24
CA THR A 74 -24.67 -6.97 13.71
C THR A 74 -23.69 -6.03 14.40
N ARG A 75 -22.50 -5.78 13.82
CA ARG A 75 -21.55 -4.79 14.32
C ARG A 75 -22.16 -3.37 14.36
N ARG A 76 -22.81 -2.93 13.30
CA ARG A 76 -23.49 -1.62 13.25
C ARG A 76 -24.63 -1.54 14.28
N LEU A 77 -25.37 -2.62 14.47
CA LEU A 77 -26.42 -2.69 15.47
C LEU A 77 -25.87 -2.57 16.91
N LEU A 78 -24.81 -3.30 17.24
CA LEU A 78 -24.10 -3.22 18.51
C LEU A 78 -23.54 -1.81 18.75
N GLN A 79 -22.96 -1.19 17.73
CA GLN A 79 -22.48 0.19 17.78
C GLN A 79 -23.62 1.16 18.10
N GLY A 80 -24.77 1.04 17.42
CA GLY A 80 -25.97 1.84 17.69
C GLY A 80 -26.54 1.64 19.10
N LYS A 81 -26.20 0.53 19.79
CA LYS A 81 -26.55 0.27 21.21
C LYS A 81 -25.45 0.67 22.18
N ASN A 82 -24.46 1.41 21.76
CA ASN A 82 -23.35 1.89 22.60
C ASN A 82 -22.46 0.77 23.18
N VAL A 83 -22.22 -0.29 22.42
CA VAL A 83 -21.35 -1.41 22.88
C VAL A 83 -19.95 -0.94 23.23
N VAL A 84 -19.38 0.00 22.47
CA VAL A 84 -18.06 0.57 22.71
C VAL A 84 -17.97 1.19 24.11
N GLY A 85 -18.92 2.05 24.48
CA GLY A 85 -18.96 2.65 25.83
C GLY A 85 -19.15 1.64 26.94
N ALA A 86 -19.99 0.62 26.70
CA ALA A 86 -20.23 -0.44 27.66
C ALA A 86 -18.96 -1.29 27.91
N LEU A 87 -18.21 -1.63 26.86
CA LEU A 87 -16.95 -2.37 27.01
C LEU A 87 -15.84 -1.52 27.65
N ILE A 88 -15.76 -0.21 27.35
CA ILE A 88 -14.79 0.69 28.00
C ILE A 88 -15.05 0.74 29.52
N LEU A 89 -16.31 0.74 29.96
CA LEU A 89 -16.65 0.66 31.40
C LEU A 89 -16.18 -0.67 32.03
N ARG A 90 -16.17 -1.77 31.29
CA ARG A 90 -15.68 -3.07 31.78
C ARG A 90 -14.15 -3.13 31.88
N LEU A 91 -13.40 -2.22 31.26
CA LEU A 91 -11.96 -2.10 31.51
C LEU A 91 -11.61 -1.64 32.95
N ALA A 92 -12.58 -1.07 33.67
CA ALA A 92 -12.47 -0.70 35.09
C ALA A 92 -13.20 -1.69 36.01
N ASP A 93 -13.51 -2.89 35.56
CA ASP A 93 -14.18 -3.93 36.36
C ASP A 93 -13.28 -4.45 37.49
N GLU A 94 -13.88 -4.87 38.59
CA GLU A 94 -13.16 -5.47 39.73
C GLU A 94 -12.58 -6.84 39.41
N SER A 95 -13.18 -7.56 38.42
CA SER A 95 -12.72 -8.86 37.97
C SER A 95 -11.74 -8.74 36.83
N GLU A 96 -10.50 -9.24 37.03
CA GLU A 96 -9.46 -9.28 35.97
C GLU A 96 -9.91 -10.07 34.72
N GLU A 97 -10.73 -11.08 34.90
CA GLU A 97 -11.28 -11.89 33.82
C GLU A 97 -12.22 -11.06 32.92
N VAL A 98 -13.09 -10.24 33.51
CA VAL A 98 -13.96 -9.31 32.76
C VAL A 98 -13.12 -8.26 32.02
N VAL A 99 -12.09 -7.72 32.68
CA VAL A 99 -11.17 -6.73 32.04
C VAL A 99 -10.47 -7.33 30.86
N ALA A 100 -9.95 -8.55 30.95
CA ALA A 100 -9.26 -9.24 29.85
C ALA A 100 -10.18 -9.49 28.66
N GLU A 101 -11.39 -10.01 28.89
CA GLU A 101 -12.38 -10.25 27.84
C GLU A 101 -12.88 -8.94 27.19
N ALA A 102 -13.07 -7.88 27.99
CA ALA A 102 -13.44 -6.59 27.48
C ALA A 102 -12.33 -5.98 26.58
N ALA A 103 -11.07 -6.14 26.97
CA ALA A 103 -9.94 -5.71 26.16
C ALA A 103 -9.86 -6.49 24.83
N GLY A 104 -10.08 -7.82 24.88
CA GLY A 104 -10.16 -8.65 23.67
C GLY A 104 -11.29 -8.24 22.73
N ALA A 105 -12.48 -7.96 23.28
CA ALA A 105 -13.61 -7.47 22.50
C ALA A 105 -13.36 -6.09 21.87
N LEU A 106 -12.76 -5.16 22.61
CA LEU A 106 -12.37 -3.84 22.09
C LEU A 106 -11.30 -3.97 21.00
N ARG A 107 -10.29 -4.83 21.18
CA ARG A 107 -9.30 -5.13 20.16
C ARG A 107 -9.95 -5.61 18.84
N ASN A 108 -10.85 -6.59 18.93
CA ASN A 108 -11.55 -7.10 17.75
C ASN A 108 -12.42 -6.01 17.09
N LEU A 109 -13.06 -5.15 17.89
CA LEU A 109 -13.80 -3.98 17.38
C LEU A 109 -12.89 -2.98 16.64
N CYS A 110 -11.68 -2.71 17.14
CA CYS A 110 -10.72 -1.85 16.44
C CYS A 110 -10.37 -2.40 15.07
N ILE A 111 -10.11 -3.71 15.00
CA ILE A 111 -9.67 -4.38 13.77
C ILE A 111 -10.79 -4.44 12.74
N ASP A 112 -11.96 -4.94 13.13
CA ASP A 112 -13.08 -5.17 12.21
C ASP A 112 -13.88 -3.90 11.91
N GLY A 113 -13.89 -2.95 12.82
CA GLY A 113 -14.64 -1.70 12.72
C GLY A 113 -13.87 -0.55 12.09
N GLY A 114 -12.53 -0.67 12.04
CA GLY A 114 -11.66 0.31 11.43
C GLY A 114 -11.72 1.70 12.05
N PHE A 115 -11.49 2.71 11.22
CA PHE A 115 -11.36 4.11 11.60
C PHE A 115 -12.52 4.62 12.47
N ASP A 116 -13.77 4.36 12.08
CA ASP A 116 -14.95 4.93 12.75
C ASP A 116 -15.08 4.44 14.21
N ILE A 117 -14.84 3.15 14.41
CA ILE A 117 -14.87 2.55 15.76
C ILE A 117 -13.70 3.04 16.61
N CYS A 118 -12.50 3.13 16.04
CA CYS A 118 -11.33 3.66 16.75
C CYS A 118 -11.54 5.12 17.15
N ALA A 119 -12.12 5.95 16.28
CA ALA A 119 -12.47 7.33 16.59
C ALA A 119 -13.53 7.42 17.70
N GLU A 120 -14.54 6.55 17.68
CA GLU A 120 -15.54 6.44 18.74
C GLU A 120 -14.90 6.05 20.07
N MET A 121 -14.02 5.03 20.09
CA MET A 121 -13.30 4.62 21.29
C MET A 121 -12.47 5.75 21.89
N PHE A 122 -11.73 6.46 21.05
CA PHE A 122 -10.93 7.59 21.49
C PHE A 122 -11.80 8.69 22.12
N ASN A 123 -12.89 9.06 21.45
CA ASN A 123 -13.84 10.08 21.93
C ASN A 123 -14.55 9.67 23.24
N LYS A 124 -14.73 8.36 23.47
CA LYS A 124 -15.30 7.82 24.72
C LYS A 124 -14.27 7.61 25.83
N GLY A 125 -13.03 8.04 25.62
CA GLY A 125 -12.02 8.10 26.67
C GLY A 125 -11.32 6.76 26.97
N VAL A 126 -11.21 5.86 25.99
CA VAL A 126 -10.50 4.57 26.15
C VAL A 126 -9.04 4.74 26.56
N MET A 127 -8.43 5.90 26.27
CA MET A 127 -7.05 6.20 26.66
C MET A 127 -6.83 6.22 28.17
N ASN A 128 -7.85 6.53 28.97
CA ASN A 128 -7.70 6.59 30.43
C ASN A 128 -7.35 5.22 31.03
N PRO A 129 -8.15 4.15 30.85
CA PRO A 129 -7.77 2.83 31.34
C PRO A 129 -6.50 2.26 30.66
N LEU A 130 -6.30 2.52 29.38
CA LEU A 130 -5.11 2.03 28.67
C LEU A 130 -3.81 2.60 29.27
N LYS A 131 -3.80 3.87 29.63
CA LYS A 131 -2.65 4.51 30.30
C LYS A 131 -2.30 3.84 31.64
N GLU A 132 -3.29 3.38 32.37
CA GLU A 132 -3.08 2.70 33.67
C GLU A 132 -2.60 1.24 33.49
N PHE A 133 -2.94 0.60 32.36
CA PHE A 133 -2.53 -0.78 32.10
C PHE A 133 -1.04 -0.93 31.80
N ILE A 134 -0.43 0.06 31.16
CA ILE A 134 1.00 -0.01 30.77
C ILE A 134 1.91 -0.29 31.97
N PRO A 135 1.90 0.50 33.05
CA PRO A 135 2.74 0.22 34.22
C PRO A 135 2.35 -1.09 34.93
N LYS A 136 1.07 -1.47 34.93
CA LYS A 136 0.60 -2.75 35.52
C LYS A 136 1.15 -3.95 34.74
N ILE A 137 1.08 -3.91 33.41
CA ILE A 137 1.63 -4.96 32.54
C ILE A 137 3.16 -5.01 32.68
N SER A 138 3.83 -3.85 32.64
CA SER A 138 5.29 -3.76 32.81
C SER A 138 5.76 -4.40 34.14
N GLY A 139 5.09 -4.10 35.25
CA GLY A 139 5.41 -4.69 36.54
C GLY A 139 5.20 -6.21 36.58
N ARG A 140 4.12 -6.71 36.03
CA ARG A 140 3.86 -8.16 35.94
C ARG A 140 4.86 -8.85 35.00
N LEU A 141 5.16 -8.22 33.85
CA LEU A 141 6.16 -8.72 32.91
C LEU A 141 7.53 -8.85 33.57
N GLN A 142 7.96 -7.82 34.30
CA GLN A 142 9.23 -7.85 35.04
C GLN A 142 9.25 -8.99 36.06
N THR A 143 8.18 -9.19 36.84
CA THR A 143 8.09 -10.29 37.80
C THR A 143 8.25 -11.65 37.13
N VAL A 144 7.61 -11.87 35.99
CA VAL A 144 7.72 -13.12 35.22
C VAL A 144 9.11 -13.30 34.62
N LEU A 145 9.77 -12.22 34.18
CA LEU A 145 11.12 -12.26 33.62
C LEU A 145 12.18 -12.55 34.68
N ASP A 146 12.01 -12.02 35.90
CA ASP A 146 12.94 -12.20 37.03
C ASP A 146 12.80 -13.59 37.65
N ASP A 147 11.56 -14.07 37.82
CA ASP A 147 11.28 -15.43 38.29
C ASP A 147 10.17 -16.11 37.48
N PRO A 148 10.54 -16.83 36.40
CA PRO A 148 9.56 -17.52 35.55
C PRO A 148 8.71 -18.58 36.30
N LYS A 149 9.12 -18.99 37.49
CA LYS A 149 8.38 -19.96 38.33
C LYS A 149 7.43 -19.28 39.31
N SER A 150 7.46 -17.96 39.43
CA SER A 150 6.63 -17.20 40.38
C SER A 150 5.12 -17.29 40.11
N ALA A 151 4.76 -17.55 38.84
CA ALA A 151 3.36 -17.67 38.44
C ALA A 151 3.11 -18.95 37.63
N PRO A 152 1.95 -19.60 37.75
CA PRO A 152 1.55 -20.71 36.87
C PRO A 152 1.55 -20.29 35.42
N GLU A 153 1.88 -21.20 34.50
CA GLU A 153 1.95 -20.97 33.05
C GLU A 153 0.65 -20.33 32.50
N LYS A 154 -0.49 -20.79 32.99
CA LYS A 154 -1.80 -20.21 32.62
C LYS A 154 -1.92 -18.73 32.98
N VAL A 155 -1.39 -18.29 34.12
CA VAL A 155 -1.41 -16.88 34.54
C VAL A 155 -0.46 -16.04 33.67
N GLN A 156 0.70 -16.60 33.35
CA GLN A 156 1.63 -15.93 32.44
C GLN A 156 1.02 -15.75 31.05
N SER A 157 0.34 -16.78 30.51
CA SER A 157 -0.34 -16.71 29.21
C SER A 157 -1.41 -15.60 29.19
N LEU A 158 -2.19 -15.46 30.26
CA LEU A 158 -3.18 -14.38 30.37
C LEU A 158 -2.55 -12.98 30.37
N VAL A 159 -1.39 -12.82 31.01
CA VAL A 159 -0.67 -11.54 31.02
C VAL A 159 -0.19 -11.19 29.60
N TYR A 160 0.33 -12.16 28.86
CA TYR A 160 0.80 -11.94 27.50
C TYR A 160 -0.35 -11.64 26.53
N GLU A 161 -1.46 -12.37 26.64
CA GLU A 161 -2.66 -12.13 25.84
C GLU A 161 -3.27 -10.74 26.13
N PHE A 162 -3.34 -10.37 27.41
CA PHE A 162 -3.81 -9.04 27.78
C PHE A 162 -2.89 -7.93 27.26
N ALA A 163 -1.57 -8.13 27.33
CA ALA A 163 -0.60 -7.20 26.77
C ALA A 163 -0.76 -7.06 25.25
N GLU A 164 -0.93 -8.18 24.54
CA GLU A 164 -1.18 -8.18 23.10
C GLU A 164 -2.45 -7.40 22.73
N ASN A 165 -3.54 -7.58 23.48
CA ASN A 165 -4.79 -6.86 23.28
C ASN A 165 -4.61 -5.34 23.47
N VAL A 166 -3.95 -4.92 24.55
CA VAL A 166 -3.69 -3.51 24.87
C VAL A 166 -2.79 -2.87 23.81
N ILE A 167 -1.70 -3.52 23.43
CA ILE A 167 -0.76 -3.06 22.39
C ILE A 167 -1.50 -2.88 21.05
N THR A 168 -2.33 -3.85 20.67
CA THR A 168 -3.09 -3.80 19.42
C THR A 168 -4.10 -2.64 19.41
N ILE A 169 -4.82 -2.41 20.51
CA ILE A 169 -5.74 -1.27 20.61
C ILE A 169 -4.97 0.05 20.46
N LEU A 170 -3.83 0.20 21.13
CA LEU A 170 -3.00 1.42 21.05
C LEU A 170 -2.47 1.64 19.62
N TRP A 171 -2.03 0.57 18.97
CA TRP A 171 -1.64 0.64 17.57
C TRP A 171 -2.80 1.13 16.67
N CYS A 172 -3.97 0.49 16.72
CA CYS A 172 -5.13 0.90 15.92
C CYS A 172 -5.54 2.36 16.18
N LEU A 173 -5.48 2.80 17.44
CA LEU A 173 -5.77 4.19 17.81
C LEU A 173 -4.75 5.18 17.24
N SER A 174 -3.45 4.82 17.19
CA SER A 174 -2.40 5.71 16.71
C SER A 174 -2.59 6.10 15.23
N GLU A 175 -3.23 5.25 14.45
CA GLU A 175 -3.53 5.49 13.02
C GLU A 175 -4.82 6.30 12.79
N THR A 176 -5.60 6.55 13.86
CA THR A 176 -6.93 7.17 13.74
C THR A 176 -6.85 8.69 13.55
N SER A 177 -6.06 9.38 14.35
CA SER A 177 -5.94 10.84 14.27
C SER A 177 -4.68 11.37 14.96
N ASN A 178 -4.27 12.58 14.59
CA ASN A 178 -3.15 13.26 15.25
C ASN A 178 -3.42 13.47 16.76
N LYS A 179 -4.69 13.65 17.18
CA LYS A 179 -5.04 13.76 18.60
C LYS A 179 -4.79 12.45 19.36
N ALA A 180 -5.17 11.31 18.76
CA ALA A 180 -4.92 10.00 19.34
C ALA A 180 -3.43 9.70 19.40
N LEU A 181 -2.69 9.97 18.31
CA LEU A 181 -1.24 9.81 18.24
C LEU A 181 -0.52 10.66 19.31
N ASN A 182 -0.90 11.92 19.50
CA ASN A 182 -0.33 12.79 20.52
C ASN A 182 -0.64 12.29 21.94
N ALA A 183 -1.85 11.76 22.18
CA ALA A 183 -2.19 11.15 23.45
C ALA A 183 -1.36 9.90 23.75
N ILE A 184 -1.07 9.08 22.71
CA ILE A 184 -0.20 7.90 22.82
C ILE A 184 1.25 8.32 23.06
N ASN A 185 1.76 9.33 22.37
CA ASN A 185 3.12 9.86 22.59
C ASN A 185 3.31 10.36 24.05
N SER A 186 2.25 10.83 24.70
CA SER A 186 2.32 11.32 26.10
C SER A 186 2.47 10.21 27.16
N ILE A 187 2.29 8.94 26.81
CA ILE A 187 2.31 7.81 27.77
C ILE A 187 3.61 7.00 27.76
N SER A 188 4.66 7.51 27.11
CA SER A 188 5.99 6.85 27.06
C SER A 188 5.92 5.38 26.64
N LEU A 189 5.19 5.10 25.55
CA LEU A 189 4.93 3.74 25.08
C LEU A 189 6.18 3.02 24.53
N ILE A 190 7.17 3.76 24.01
CA ILE A 190 8.38 3.17 23.37
C ILE A 190 9.16 2.27 24.31
N PRO A 191 9.53 2.65 25.56
CA PRO A 191 10.22 1.76 26.47
C PRO A 191 9.44 0.49 26.78
N PHE A 192 8.12 0.59 26.88
CA PHE A 192 7.23 -0.56 27.10
C PHE A 192 7.28 -1.55 25.94
N LEU A 193 7.20 -1.08 24.69
CA LEU A 193 7.29 -1.94 23.50
C LEU A 193 8.69 -2.56 23.36
N MET A 194 9.74 -1.78 23.59
CA MET A 194 11.12 -2.26 23.50
C MET A 194 11.43 -3.35 24.54
N ALA A 195 10.79 -3.32 25.71
CA ALA A 195 10.96 -4.38 26.71
C ALA A 195 10.54 -5.75 26.17
N PHE A 196 9.54 -5.86 25.31
CA PHE A 196 9.17 -7.12 24.65
C PHE A 196 10.21 -7.56 23.61
N LEU A 197 10.75 -6.63 22.81
CA LEU A 197 11.74 -6.95 21.79
C LEU A 197 13.08 -7.36 22.41
N ILE A 198 13.52 -6.69 23.46
CA ILE A 198 14.76 -7.02 24.20
C ILE A 198 14.65 -8.42 24.82
N ASN A 199 13.49 -8.76 25.37
CA ASN A 199 13.26 -10.05 26.02
C ASN A 199 12.63 -11.10 25.09
N ARG A 200 12.67 -10.93 23.77
CA ARG A 200 11.99 -11.78 22.76
C ARG A 200 12.24 -13.28 22.90
N VAL A 201 13.42 -13.67 23.36
CA VAL A 201 13.80 -15.10 23.51
C VAL A 201 13.03 -15.77 24.66
N LYS A 202 12.58 -14.99 25.67
CA LYS A 202 11.87 -15.49 26.85
C LYS A 202 10.35 -15.37 26.74
N LEU A 203 9.86 -14.66 25.73
CA LEU A 203 8.45 -14.28 25.59
C LEU A 203 7.80 -14.99 24.39
N PRO A 204 6.47 -15.20 24.42
CA PRO A 204 5.75 -15.74 23.27
C PRO A 204 5.90 -14.84 22.04
N THR A 205 6.16 -15.45 20.89
CA THR A 205 6.38 -14.72 19.62
C THR A 205 5.18 -13.83 19.24
N SER A 206 3.95 -14.18 19.65
CA SER A 206 2.74 -13.41 19.34
C SER A 206 2.78 -12.01 19.94
N VAL A 207 3.06 -11.88 21.24
CA VAL A 207 3.12 -10.56 21.91
C VAL A 207 4.34 -9.75 21.45
N VAL A 208 5.47 -10.41 21.17
CA VAL A 208 6.65 -9.75 20.62
C VAL A 208 6.35 -9.20 19.21
N HIS A 209 5.65 -9.97 18.39
CA HIS A 209 5.22 -9.53 17.06
C HIS A 209 4.27 -8.33 17.16
N ALA A 210 3.27 -8.36 18.05
CA ALA A 210 2.38 -7.22 18.27
C ALA A 210 3.13 -5.96 18.72
N ALA A 211 4.13 -6.12 19.62
CA ALA A 211 4.98 -5.01 20.04
C ALA A 211 5.83 -4.45 18.89
N ALA A 212 6.45 -5.31 18.08
CA ALA A 212 7.21 -4.90 16.89
C ALA A 212 6.34 -4.18 15.87
N GLN A 213 5.13 -4.67 15.62
CA GLN A 213 4.16 -4.04 14.71
C GLN A 213 3.74 -2.65 15.19
N CYS A 214 3.41 -2.52 16.48
CA CYS A 214 3.08 -1.23 17.06
C CYS A 214 4.25 -0.25 17.00
N LEU A 215 5.47 -0.71 17.27
CA LEU A 215 6.68 0.10 17.21
C LEU A 215 6.96 0.60 15.78
N TYR A 216 6.82 -0.28 14.78
CA TYR A 216 6.98 0.07 13.37
C TYR A 216 6.00 1.18 12.95
N VAL A 217 4.72 1.04 13.29
CA VAL A 217 3.70 2.04 12.97
C VAL A 217 3.96 3.35 13.70
N LEU A 218 4.30 3.29 14.99
CA LEU A 218 4.58 4.50 15.79
C LEU A 218 5.85 5.24 15.34
N SER A 219 6.81 4.54 14.75
CA SER A 219 8.04 5.18 14.24
C SER A 219 7.86 5.86 12.88
N GLU A 220 6.71 5.72 12.23
CA GLU A 220 6.46 6.29 10.92
C GLU A 220 6.01 7.76 11.04
N ASP A 221 6.80 8.70 10.51
CA ASP A 221 6.51 10.14 10.51
C ASP A 221 6.07 10.69 11.90
N ASN A 222 6.62 10.14 12.97
CA ASN A 222 6.29 10.52 14.35
C ASN A 222 7.56 10.94 15.12
N PRO A 223 7.97 12.21 15.03
CA PRO A 223 9.21 12.70 15.62
C PRO A 223 9.40 12.36 17.10
N PRO A 224 8.38 12.45 17.99
CA PRO A 224 8.53 12.06 19.40
C PRO A 224 8.94 10.59 19.59
N ALA A 225 8.33 9.66 18.86
CA ALA A 225 8.68 8.24 18.93
C ALA A 225 10.07 7.98 18.32
N ILE A 226 10.38 8.57 17.17
CA ILE A 226 11.69 8.49 16.54
C ILE A 226 12.78 8.96 17.50
N GLN A 227 12.60 10.11 18.14
CA GLN A 227 13.55 10.66 19.09
C GLN A 227 13.73 9.75 20.30
N SER A 228 12.63 9.19 20.84
CA SER A 228 12.67 8.26 21.97
C SER A 228 13.45 6.98 21.65
N ILE A 229 13.34 6.46 20.41
CA ILE A 229 14.12 5.29 19.99
C ILE A 229 15.59 5.65 19.78
N ARG A 230 15.88 6.81 19.16
CA ARG A 230 17.25 7.28 18.88
C ARG A 230 18.04 7.65 20.12
N SER A 231 17.37 8.05 21.21
CA SER A 231 18.04 8.44 22.45
C SER A 231 18.70 7.27 23.19
N GLU A 232 18.23 6.03 22.93
CA GLU A 232 18.70 4.83 23.62
C GLU A 232 19.48 3.92 22.66
N SER A 233 20.80 3.84 22.83
CA SER A 233 21.67 3.02 21.99
C SER A 233 21.33 1.51 22.07
N GLU A 234 20.82 1.05 23.20
CA GLU A 234 20.41 -0.34 23.40
C GLU A 234 19.22 -0.70 22.49
N TYR A 235 18.29 0.23 22.25
CA TYR A 235 17.16 0.00 21.36
C TYR A 235 17.60 -0.20 19.92
N ILE A 236 18.50 0.67 19.44
CA ILE A 236 19.06 0.56 18.10
C ILE A 236 19.84 -0.76 17.95
N ALA A 237 20.69 -1.10 18.91
CA ALA A 237 21.46 -2.34 18.90
C ALA A 237 20.54 -3.57 18.88
N CYS A 238 19.44 -3.55 19.65
CA CYS A 238 18.44 -4.61 19.66
C CYS A 238 17.78 -4.76 18.28
N LEU A 239 17.33 -3.65 17.67
CA LEU A 239 16.67 -3.67 16.35
C LEU A 239 17.61 -4.17 15.25
N VAL A 240 18.89 -3.75 15.26
CA VAL A 240 19.91 -4.26 14.34
C VAL A 240 20.13 -5.76 14.54
N ALA A 241 20.29 -6.21 15.80
CA ALA A 241 20.48 -7.63 16.11
C ALA A 241 19.28 -8.50 15.67
N ILE A 242 18.06 -7.99 15.76
CA ILE A 242 16.85 -8.68 15.28
C ILE A 242 16.86 -8.76 13.74
N SER A 243 17.10 -7.64 13.06
CA SER A 243 17.04 -7.55 11.61
C SER A 243 18.13 -8.35 10.90
N THR A 244 19.31 -8.43 11.48
CA THR A 244 20.48 -9.14 10.93
C THR A 244 20.60 -10.59 11.40
N ALA A 245 19.70 -11.06 12.28
CA ALA A 245 19.71 -12.45 12.75
C ALA A 245 19.60 -13.42 11.58
N GLN A 246 20.38 -14.48 11.58
CA GLN A 246 20.27 -15.53 10.58
C GLN A 246 18.98 -16.33 10.79
N GLN A 247 18.35 -16.73 9.70
CA GLN A 247 17.17 -17.60 9.75
C GLN A 247 17.60 -18.99 10.24
N THR A 248 16.89 -19.49 11.24
CA THR A 248 17.07 -20.85 11.73
C THR A 248 15.97 -21.77 11.21
N PRO A 249 16.19 -23.09 11.12
CA PRO A 249 15.15 -24.03 10.68
C PRO A 249 13.87 -24.04 11.55
N ASN A 250 13.96 -23.50 12.77
CA ASN A 250 12.86 -23.45 13.72
C ASN A 250 12.11 -22.09 13.68
N ASP A 251 12.56 -21.13 12.88
CA ASP A 251 11.88 -19.84 12.76
C ASP A 251 10.54 -20.01 12.07
N ASN A 252 9.51 -19.48 12.68
CA ASN A 252 8.18 -19.42 12.10
C ASN A 252 7.95 -18.08 11.35
N GLU A 253 6.79 -17.96 10.69
CA GLU A 253 6.43 -16.75 9.94
C GLU A 253 6.37 -15.49 10.81
N ARG A 254 6.06 -15.63 12.12
CA ARG A 254 6.07 -14.50 13.08
C ARG A 254 7.49 -14.02 13.37
N ASP A 255 8.44 -14.93 13.52
CA ASP A 255 9.86 -14.58 13.73
C ASP A 255 10.38 -13.79 12.52
N MET A 256 10.02 -14.23 11.31
CA MET A 256 10.33 -13.50 10.09
C MET A 256 9.64 -12.11 10.06
N GLY A 257 8.38 -12.05 10.45
CA GLY A 257 7.63 -10.79 10.58
C GLY A 257 8.32 -9.81 11.54
N ILE A 258 8.76 -10.27 12.70
CA ILE A 258 9.49 -9.44 13.69
C ILE A 258 10.79 -8.88 13.09
N ARG A 259 11.53 -9.68 12.31
CA ARG A 259 12.76 -9.23 11.64
C ARG A 259 12.48 -8.14 10.62
N VAL A 260 11.44 -8.31 9.80
CA VAL A 260 11.03 -7.33 8.78
C VAL A 260 10.53 -6.04 9.44
N LEU A 261 9.75 -6.15 10.52
CA LEU A 261 9.26 -4.99 11.30
C LEU A 261 10.39 -4.22 11.98
N ALA A 262 11.38 -4.92 12.55
CA ALA A 262 12.54 -4.28 13.13
C ALA A 262 13.38 -3.54 12.07
N CYS A 263 13.53 -4.13 10.89
CA CYS A 263 14.17 -3.48 9.74
C CYS A 263 13.42 -2.23 9.28
N GLY A 264 12.11 -2.30 9.17
CA GLY A 264 11.27 -1.15 8.85
C GLY A 264 11.36 -0.03 9.89
N THR A 265 11.42 -0.40 11.18
CA THR A 265 11.63 0.57 12.27
C THR A 265 12.99 1.25 12.16
N LEU A 266 14.07 0.50 11.91
CA LEU A 266 15.41 1.06 11.70
C LEU A 266 15.41 2.07 10.54
N ARG A 267 14.72 1.74 9.48
CA ARG A 267 14.56 2.62 8.33
C ARG A 267 13.81 3.90 8.67
N ASN A 268 12.72 3.80 9.43
CA ASN A 268 11.92 4.97 9.86
C ASN A 268 12.72 5.92 10.77
N ILE A 269 13.66 5.38 11.55
CA ILE A 269 14.52 6.19 12.42
C ILE A 269 15.85 6.61 11.77
N SER A 270 16.06 6.30 10.49
CA SER A 270 17.27 6.73 9.75
C SER A 270 17.25 8.26 9.53
N PRO A 271 18.44 8.93 9.49
CA PRO A 271 19.81 8.44 9.76
C PRO A 271 20.03 8.15 11.25
N LEU A 272 20.86 7.12 11.52
CA LEU A 272 21.19 6.74 12.90
C LEU A 272 22.13 7.76 13.56
N PRO A 273 22.11 7.90 14.91
CA PRO A 273 22.97 8.85 15.62
C PRO A 273 24.47 8.57 15.40
N ALA A 274 25.26 9.63 15.21
CA ALA A 274 26.70 9.57 14.95
C ALA A 274 27.53 8.97 16.10
N THR A 275 26.99 8.92 17.31
CA THR A 275 27.63 8.34 18.50
C THR A 275 27.83 6.83 18.42
N MET A 276 27.13 6.18 17.47
CA MET A 276 27.36 4.78 17.14
C MET A 276 28.24 4.70 15.88
N ASN A 277 29.19 3.78 15.82
CA ASN A 277 29.92 3.46 14.58
C ASN A 277 28.96 3.04 13.42
N ALA A 278 27.67 3.06 13.70
CA ALA A 278 26.56 2.74 12.80
C ALA A 278 26.10 3.93 11.93
N SER A 279 26.57 5.15 12.15
CA SER A 279 26.18 6.33 11.36
C SER A 279 26.57 6.26 9.88
N SER A 280 27.50 5.38 9.54
CA SER A 280 27.91 5.10 8.15
C SER A 280 27.19 3.88 7.53
N ILE A 281 26.30 3.21 8.28
CA ILE A 281 25.61 2.02 7.76
C ILE A 281 24.43 2.47 6.88
N ASP A 282 24.52 2.16 5.61
CA ASP A 282 23.38 2.21 4.70
C ASP A 282 22.41 1.09 5.06
N ILE A 283 21.34 1.43 5.77
CA ILE A 283 20.34 0.46 6.26
C ILE A 283 19.68 -0.24 5.09
N ASP A 284 19.40 0.48 4.00
CA ASP A 284 18.70 -0.08 2.85
C ASP A 284 19.57 -1.14 2.15
N ARG A 285 20.85 -0.84 1.88
CA ARG A 285 21.75 -1.78 1.20
C ARG A 285 22.29 -2.88 2.11
N SER A 286 22.60 -2.55 3.38
CA SER A 286 23.28 -3.47 4.28
C SER A 286 22.35 -4.40 5.06
N ILE A 287 21.09 -3.98 5.30
CA ILE A 287 20.12 -4.73 6.13
C ILE A 287 18.85 -5.05 5.34
N ALA A 288 18.18 -4.04 4.76
CA ALA A 288 16.85 -4.22 4.22
C ALA A 288 16.85 -5.09 2.95
N LEU A 289 17.66 -4.78 1.96
CA LEU A 289 17.71 -5.56 0.71
C LEU A 289 18.16 -7.01 0.93
N PRO A 290 19.22 -7.32 1.74
CA PRO A 290 19.58 -8.70 2.04
C PRO A 290 18.49 -9.48 2.78
N LEU A 291 17.70 -8.83 3.63
CA LEU A 291 16.59 -9.46 4.35
C LEU A 291 15.36 -9.68 3.46
N ILE A 292 15.00 -8.69 2.65
CA ILE A 292 13.73 -8.68 1.89
C ILE A 292 13.84 -9.49 0.59
N THR A 293 14.94 -9.39 -0.16
CA THR A 293 15.08 -10.01 -1.48
C THR A 293 14.79 -11.53 -1.47
N PRO A 294 15.28 -12.33 -0.50
CA PRO A 294 14.94 -13.75 -0.42
C PRO A 294 13.44 -14.02 -0.20
N LEU A 295 12.73 -13.12 0.48
CA LEU A 295 11.30 -13.27 0.74
C LEU A 295 10.47 -13.13 -0.54
N LEU A 296 10.93 -12.33 -1.51
CA LEU A 296 10.24 -12.11 -2.78
C LEU A 296 10.25 -13.34 -3.68
N SER A 297 11.08 -14.35 -3.41
CA SER A 297 11.11 -15.60 -4.16
C SER A 297 10.00 -16.59 -3.77
N TYR A 298 9.07 -16.18 -2.88
CA TYR A 298 7.96 -17.03 -2.45
C TYR A 298 6.99 -17.33 -3.60
N SER A 299 6.73 -18.61 -3.85
CA SER A 299 5.83 -19.06 -4.91
C SER A 299 4.36 -18.92 -4.49
N LEU A 300 3.65 -17.98 -5.07
CA LEU A 300 2.21 -17.81 -4.84
C LEU A 300 1.40 -18.96 -5.43
N GLN A 301 1.88 -19.59 -6.51
CA GLN A 301 1.21 -20.75 -7.13
C GLN A 301 1.23 -21.97 -6.20
N ASP A 302 2.39 -22.24 -5.57
CA ASP A 302 2.50 -23.36 -4.62
C ASP A 302 1.66 -23.10 -3.37
N ALA A 303 1.63 -21.87 -2.88
CA ALA A 303 0.78 -21.47 -1.77
C ALA A 303 -0.71 -21.69 -2.08
N VAL A 304 -1.16 -21.30 -3.26
CA VAL A 304 -2.55 -21.52 -3.70
C VAL A 304 -2.86 -23.01 -3.85
N ALA A 305 -1.94 -23.79 -4.41
CA ALA A 305 -2.12 -25.25 -4.52
C ALA A 305 -2.25 -25.90 -3.13
N GLU A 306 -1.44 -25.47 -2.15
CA GLU A 306 -1.53 -25.94 -0.77
C GLU A 306 -2.86 -25.54 -0.11
N VAL A 307 -3.35 -24.32 -0.32
CA VAL A 307 -4.67 -23.88 0.18
C VAL A 307 -5.78 -24.73 -0.42
N GLN A 308 -5.78 -24.93 -1.74
CA GLN A 308 -6.80 -25.72 -2.44
C GLN A 308 -6.81 -27.17 -1.98
N SER A 309 -5.65 -27.79 -1.80
CA SER A 309 -5.55 -29.16 -1.26
C SER A 309 -6.09 -29.24 0.17
N THR A 310 -5.74 -28.28 1.01
CA THR A 310 -6.20 -28.21 2.40
C THR A 310 -7.72 -28.06 2.51
N LEU A 311 -8.33 -27.26 1.63
CA LEU A 311 -9.79 -27.06 1.61
C LEU A 311 -10.57 -28.27 1.05
N THR A 312 -9.92 -29.09 0.22
CA THR A 312 -10.54 -30.30 -0.34
C THR A 312 -10.41 -31.53 0.56
N GLU A 313 -9.51 -31.50 1.53
CA GLU A 313 -9.39 -32.61 2.50
C GLU A 313 -10.64 -32.69 3.39
N PRO A 314 -11.20 -33.91 3.60
CA PRO A 314 -12.33 -34.06 4.50
C PRO A 314 -11.93 -33.62 5.91
N PRO A 315 -12.79 -32.89 6.64
CA PRO A 315 -12.49 -32.42 7.98
C PRO A 315 -12.19 -33.65 8.88
N VAL A 316 -11.00 -33.64 9.49
CA VAL A 316 -10.66 -34.68 10.47
C VAL A 316 -11.63 -34.54 11.63
N PRO A 317 -12.39 -35.60 11.99
CA PRO A 317 -13.33 -35.54 13.10
C PRO A 317 -12.55 -35.15 14.37
N LEU A 318 -12.85 -34.02 14.95
CA LEU A 318 -12.34 -33.68 16.28
C LEU A 318 -12.76 -34.78 17.24
N PRO A 319 -11.87 -35.28 18.13
CA PRO A 319 -12.22 -36.29 19.10
C PRO A 319 -13.40 -35.78 19.92
N ASN A 320 -14.53 -36.51 19.88
CA ASN A 320 -15.74 -36.12 20.62
C ASN A 320 -15.36 -35.84 22.06
N PRO A 321 -15.57 -34.60 22.56
CA PRO A 321 -15.35 -34.33 23.97
C PRO A 321 -16.27 -35.24 24.78
N SER A 322 -15.66 -36.08 25.60
CA SER A 322 -16.39 -36.95 26.49
C SER A 322 -17.42 -36.13 27.26
N LEU A 323 -18.69 -36.45 27.14
CA LEU A 323 -19.86 -35.75 27.72
C LEU A 323 -19.78 -35.51 29.24
N LYS A 324 -18.73 -36.00 29.91
CA LYS A 324 -18.52 -35.83 31.36
C LYS A 324 -17.79 -34.53 31.77
N HIS A 325 -17.24 -33.80 30.83
CA HIS A 325 -16.62 -32.47 31.09
C HIS A 325 -16.97 -31.50 29.96
N ALA A 326 -18.25 -31.13 29.86
CA ALA A 326 -18.70 -30.05 29.00
C ALA A 326 -18.16 -28.69 29.56
N LYS A 327 -16.84 -28.51 29.57
CA LYS A 327 -16.22 -27.22 29.49
C LYS A 327 -16.42 -26.76 28.06
N LEU A 328 -16.94 -25.53 27.89
CA LEU A 328 -17.03 -24.83 26.61
C LEU A 328 -15.80 -25.15 25.76
N PRO A 329 -15.96 -25.49 24.47
CA PRO A 329 -14.83 -25.74 23.60
C PRO A 329 -13.92 -24.51 23.71
N LYS A 330 -12.67 -24.73 24.15
CA LYS A 330 -11.67 -23.69 24.13
C LYS A 330 -11.51 -23.32 22.66
N SER A 331 -11.60 -22.05 22.35
CA SER A 331 -11.37 -21.52 21.00
C SER A 331 -9.95 -21.80 20.45
N ASP A 332 -9.11 -22.43 21.26
CA ASP A 332 -7.70 -22.71 21.00
C ASP A 332 -7.46 -24.04 20.25
N ASP A 333 -8.45 -24.93 20.16
CA ASP A 333 -8.31 -26.19 19.43
C ASP A 333 -8.55 -25.96 17.91
N LYS A 334 -7.52 -25.42 17.22
CA LYS A 334 -7.55 -25.27 15.78
C LYS A 334 -7.31 -26.61 15.08
N SER A 335 -8.05 -26.84 14.01
CA SER A 335 -7.80 -27.99 13.15
C SER A 335 -6.44 -27.89 12.44
N PRO A 336 -5.82 -29.00 12.04
CA PRO A 336 -4.61 -28.96 11.24
C PRO A 336 -4.77 -28.12 9.96
N ALA A 337 -5.93 -28.16 9.32
CA ALA A 337 -6.27 -27.38 8.15
C ALA A 337 -6.23 -25.87 8.44
N GLU A 338 -6.87 -25.44 9.54
CA GLU A 338 -6.82 -24.02 9.97
C GLU A 338 -5.39 -23.56 10.26
N MET A 339 -4.56 -24.40 10.87
CA MET A 339 -3.16 -24.05 11.13
C MET A 339 -2.34 -23.86 9.84
N ILE A 340 -2.59 -24.67 8.81
CA ILE A 340 -1.96 -24.53 7.49
C ILE A 340 -2.40 -23.23 6.83
N LEU A 341 -3.69 -22.97 6.78
CA LEU A 341 -4.24 -21.74 6.20
C LEU A 341 -3.70 -20.48 6.88
N GLU A 342 -3.69 -20.47 8.22
CA GLU A 342 -3.10 -19.37 9.01
C GLU A 342 -1.61 -19.16 8.71
N ARG A 343 -0.85 -20.25 8.56
CA ARG A 343 0.58 -20.16 8.22
C ARG A 343 0.78 -19.47 6.87
N ILE A 344 0.00 -19.89 5.86
CA ILE A 344 0.09 -19.29 4.51
C ILE A 344 -0.31 -17.82 4.56
N GLU A 345 -1.38 -17.46 5.26
CA GLU A 345 -1.81 -16.07 5.41
C GLU A 345 -0.75 -15.21 6.10
N ARG A 346 -0.14 -15.70 7.18
CA ARG A 346 0.96 -15.00 7.85
C ARG A 346 2.14 -14.78 6.90
N ARG A 347 2.47 -15.79 6.09
CA ARG A 347 3.54 -15.67 5.10
C ARG A 347 3.23 -14.60 4.05
N LEU A 348 2.01 -14.55 3.55
CA LEU A 348 1.56 -13.53 2.60
C LEU A 348 1.60 -12.12 3.23
N ARG A 349 1.24 -11.98 4.51
CA ARG A 349 1.32 -10.70 5.24
C ARG A 349 2.78 -10.24 5.42
N VAL A 350 3.68 -11.16 5.78
CA VAL A 350 5.11 -10.84 5.89
C VAL A 350 5.67 -10.40 4.54
N LEU A 351 5.27 -11.07 3.46
CA LEU A 351 5.65 -10.70 2.10
C LEU A 351 5.13 -9.32 1.72
N GLN A 352 3.88 -9.02 2.05
CA GLN A 352 3.29 -7.71 1.81
C GLN A 352 4.01 -6.60 2.58
N LEU A 353 4.33 -6.82 3.84
CA LEU A 353 5.12 -5.88 4.66
C LEU A 353 6.51 -5.66 4.05
N ALA A 354 7.16 -6.72 3.59
CA ALA A 354 8.45 -6.63 2.90
C ALA A 354 8.36 -5.79 1.63
N LEU A 355 7.30 -5.97 0.84
CA LEU A 355 7.03 -5.16 -0.36
C LEU A 355 6.74 -3.70 -0.01
N GLU A 356 6.03 -3.42 1.07
CA GLU A 356 5.78 -2.05 1.54
C GLU A 356 7.09 -1.33 1.87
N ILE A 357 7.98 -1.97 2.61
CA ILE A 357 9.30 -1.42 2.94
C ILE A 357 10.13 -1.22 1.67
N LEU A 358 10.16 -2.20 0.78
CA LEU A 358 10.87 -2.12 -0.49
C LEU A 358 10.34 -0.99 -1.39
N THR A 359 9.03 -0.81 -1.43
CA THR A 359 8.39 0.31 -2.13
C THR A 359 8.89 1.66 -1.60
N GLY A 360 9.07 1.76 -0.28
CA GLY A 360 9.66 2.91 0.36
C GLY A 360 11.13 3.13 -0.03
N ILE A 361 11.93 2.08 -0.13
CA ILE A 361 13.33 2.13 -0.60
C ILE A 361 13.37 2.64 -2.04
N CYS A 362 12.60 2.03 -2.93
CA CYS A 362 12.56 2.42 -4.34
C CYS A 362 12.11 3.88 -4.55
N ALA A 363 11.27 4.42 -3.65
CA ALA A 363 10.80 5.79 -3.77
C ALA A 363 11.80 6.86 -3.27
N GLN A 364 12.81 6.45 -2.52
CA GLN A 364 13.86 7.33 -1.97
C GLN A 364 15.19 7.22 -2.73
N MET A 365 15.24 6.37 -3.76
CA MET A 365 16.39 6.37 -4.66
C MET A 365 16.53 7.79 -5.25
N PRO A 366 17.76 8.34 -5.26
CA PRO A 366 17.96 9.71 -5.71
C PRO A 366 17.44 9.89 -7.14
N ASP A 367 16.63 10.91 -7.36
CA ASP A 367 16.36 11.39 -8.70
C ASP A 367 17.70 11.80 -9.35
N PRO A 368 17.95 11.45 -10.59
CA PRO A 368 19.23 11.75 -11.25
C PRO A 368 19.49 13.25 -11.49
N GLU A 369 18.52 14.10 -11.25
CA GLU A 369 18.71 15.57 -11.32
C GLU A 369 18.16 16.23 -10.06
N PRO A 370 18.99 16.94 -9.27
CA PRO A 370 18.49 17.99 -8.42
C PRO A 370 18.02 19.12 -9.32
N ILE A 371 16.71 19.32 -9.44
CA ILE A 371 16.19 20.61 -9.88
C ILE A 371 16.62 21.57 -8.77
N GLU A 372 17.60 22.42 -9.06
CA GLU A 372 17.89 23.60 -8.25
C GLU A 372 16.61 24.43 -8.25
N GLU A 373 15.76 24.25 -7.24
CA GLU A 373 14.71 25.20 -6.92
C GLU A 373 15.43 26.43 -6.36
N GLU A 374 15.69 27.40 -7.21
CA GLU A 374 15.91 28.78 -6.74
C GLU A 374 14.71 29.13 -5.86
N MET A 375 14.97 29.22 -4.55
CA MET A 375 14.02 29.79 -3.59
C MET A 375 13.82 31.25 -3.95
N VAL A 376 12.81 31.53 -4.75
CA VAL A 376 12.29 32.87 -4.92
C VAL A 376 11.48 33.16 -3.65
N ASP A 377 11.98 34.09 -2.86
CA ASP A 377 11.30 34.60 -1.66
C ASP A 377 9.88 35.06 -2.02
N GLU A 378 8.88 34.50 -1.33
CA GLU A 378 7.44 34.72 -1.57
C GLU A 378 6.93 36.12 -1.13
N GLU A 379 7.79 37.07 -0.79
CA GLU A 379 7.34 38.36 -0.24
C GLU A 379 7.11 39.50 -1.27
N ASP A 380 7.39 39.30 -2.58
CA ASP A 380 7.28 40.41 -3.55
C ASP A 380 6.29 40.20 -4.73
N MET A 381 5.23 39.43 -4.58
CA MET A 381 4.24 39.23 -5.66
C MET A 381 2.81 39.64 -5.28
N GLU A 382 2.62 40.68 -4.52
CA GLU A 382 1.39 41.47 -4.53
C GLU A 382 1.68 42.86 -5.10
N GLU A 383 1.17 43.16 -6.26
CA GLU A 383 1.13 44.37 -7.08
C GLU A 383 1.90 44.26 -8.38
N MET A 384 1.22 43.76 -9.41
CA MET A 384 1.25 44.28 -10.80
C MET A 384 0.21 43.58 -11.68
N GLU A 385 -1.05 43.95 -11.54
CA GLU A 385 -2.02 43.91 -12.65
C GLU A 385 -2.00 45.27 -13.35
N ASN A 386 -1.90 45.20 -14.66
CA ASN A 386 -1.99 46.23 -15.72
C ASN A 386 -0.64 46.73 -16.26
N ASP A 387 -0.30 46.30 -17.47
CA ASP A 387 -0.42 47.12 -18.67
C ASP A 387 0.10 46.34 -19.90
N ASP A 388 -0.78 46.27 -20.90
CA ASP A 388 -0.42 45.95 -22.28
C ASP A 388 0.43 47.10 -22.85
N GLU A 389 1.69 46.87 -23.15
CA GLU A 389 2.38 47.62 -24.22
C GLU A 389 3.50 46.78 -24.86
N ILE A 390 3.34 46.68 -26.18
CA ILE A 390 4.28 46.12 -27.16
C ILE A 390 5.51 47.02 -27.26
N ILE A 391 6.71 46.49 -27.05
CA ILE A 391 7.92 47.10 -27.58
C ILE A 391 8.76 46.07 -28.32
N GLU A 392 8.74 46.18 -29.67
CA GLU A 392 9.83 45.71 -30.54
C GLU A 392 11.06 46.59 -30.28
N ASN A 393 12.21 45.97 -30.07
CA ASN A 393 13.44 46.40 -30.68
C ASN A 393 14.56 45.37 -30.44
N GLY A 394 15.21 45.05 -31.52
CA GLY A 394 16.41 44.29 -31.66
C GLY A 394 17.64 45.04 -31.17
N ASP A 395 18.66 44.28 -30.93
CA ASP A 395 19.97 44.45 -31.56
C ASP A 395 20.92 43.32 -31.14
N ASP A 396 21.67 42.86 -32.13
CA ASP A 396 22.79 41.92 -32.06
C ASP A 396 23.88 42.48 -31.10
N ASP A 397 24.44 41.55 -30.28
CA ASP A 397 25.87 41.61 -29.97
C ASP A 397 26.41 40.20 -29.66
N ALA A 398 27.31 39.78 -30.54
CA ALA A 398 28.13 38.60 -30.37
C ALA A 398 29.19 38.85 -29.28
N MET A 399 29.28 37.95 -28.31
CA MET A 399 30.46 37.89 -27.44
C MET A 399 30.99 36.44 -27.36
N ASP A 400 32.28 36.39 -27.43
CA ASP A 400 33.19 35.27 -27.60
C ASP A 400 32.96 34.08 -26.62
N ALA A 401 33.10 32.89 -27.19
CA ALA A 401 33.21 31.65 -26.51
C ALA A 401 34.58 31.54 -25.81
N ASP A 402 34.59 31.51 -24.51
CA ASP A 402 35.68 30.94 -23.74
C ASP A 402 35.43 29.46 -23.52
N GLU A 403 36.31 28.68 -24.09
CA GLU A 403 36.39 27.22 -24.01
C GLU A 403 36.72 26.80 -22.57
N ALA A 404 35.70 26.64 -21.72
CA ALA A 404 35.86 25.97 -20.44
C ALA A 404 35.66 24.45 -20.64
N ALA A 405 36.72 23.72 -20.43
CA ALA A 405 36.78 22.26 -20.49
C ALA A 405 35.60 21.63 -19.74
N ALA A 406 34.78 20.86 -20.46
CA ALA A 406 33.75 20.03 -19.91
C ALA A 406 34.36 19.04 -18.89
N PRO A 407 33.80 18.87 -17.69
CA PRO A 407 34.14 17.74 -16.86
C PRO A 407 33.53 16.48 -17.54
N ASN A 408 34.39 15.66 -18.09
CA ASN A 408 34.05 14.28 -18.49
C ASN A 408 33.58 13.51 -17.25
N GLY A 409 32.32 13.18 -17.22
CA GLY A 409 31.72 12.31 -16.22
C GLY A 409 30.21 12.38 -16.33
N ALA A 410 29.64 11.75 -17.39
CA ALA A 410 28.26 11.31 -17.28
C ALA A 410 28.19 10.40 -16.03
N PRO A 411 27.21 10.58 -15.11
CA PRO A 411 27.08 9.67 -13.98
C PRO A 411 26.79 8.29 -14.54
N GLU A 412 27.80 7.42 -14.50
CA GLU A 412 27.62 5.99 -14.73
C GLU A 412 26.54 5.57 -13.72
N ALA A 413 25.37 5.20 -14.21
CA ALA A 413 24.37 4.54 -13.37
C ALA A 413 25.10 3.42 -12.63
N ASP A 414 25.25 3.59 -11.33
CA ASP A 414 26.06 2.72 -10.48
C ASP A 414 25.76 1.27 -10.85
N SER A 415 26.79 0.48 -11.09
CA SER A 415 26.67 -0.96 -11.42
C SER A 415 25.80 -1.70 -10.39
N SER A 416 25.72 -1.17 -9.19
CA SER A 416 24.86 -1.56 -8.07
C SER A 416 23.37 -1.38 -8.38
N SER A 417 22.95 -0.25 -8.96
CA SER A 417 21.53 0.03 -9.29
C SER A 417 21.02 -0.87 -10.42
N ILE A 418 21.87 -1.14 -11.41
CA ILE A 418 21.54 -2.08 -12.50
C ILE A 418 21.44 -3.52 -11.97
N SER A 419 22.35 -3.93 -11.08
CA SER A 419 22.28 -5.24 -10.43
C SER A 419 20.99 -5.40 -9.62
N LEU A 420 20.53 -4.35 -8.95
CA LEU A 420 19.28 -4.32 -8.20
C LEU A 420 18.08 -4.49 -9.13
N LEU A 421 18.03 -3.77 -10.26
CA LEU A 421 16.98 -3.93 -11.28
C LEU A 421 16.90 -5.38 -11.78
N ARG A 422 18.03 -5.95 -12.18
CA ARG A 422 18.09 -7.33 -12.68
C ARG A 422 17.62 -8.35 -11.68
N THR A 423 17.81 -8.08 -10.39
CA THR A 423 17.39 -8.97 -9.31
C THR A 423 15.92 -8.80 -8.96
N LEU A 424 15.44 -7.56 -8.82
CA LEU A 424 14.10 -7.28 -8.30
C LEU A 424 12.99 -7.42 -9.35
N ILE A 425 13.23 -6.99 -10.60
CA ILE A 425 12.16 -7.00 -11.62
C ILE A 425 11.56 -8.39 -11.84
N PRO A 426 12.34 -9.46 -12.05
CA PRO A 426 11.77 -10.80 -12.23
C PRO A 426 10.97 -11.28 -11.02
N LEU A 427 11.44 -10.99 -9.79
CA LEU A 427 10.75 -11.37 -8.56
C LEU A 427 9.43 -10.62 -8.39
N LEU A 428 9.42 -9.31 -8.62
CA LEU A 428 8.22 -8.49 -8.53
C LEU A 428 7.20 -8.88 -9.61
N LEU A 429 7.62 -9.18 -10.83
CA LEU A 429 6.75 -9.67 -11.89
C LEU A 429 6.15 -11.05 -11.56
N ALA A 430 6.92 -11.95 -10.95
CA ALA A 430 6.39 -13.23 -10.49
C ALA A 430 5.29 -13.06 -9.44
N LEU A 431 5.50 -12.14 -8.48
CA LEU A 431 4.52 -11.80 -7.45
C LEU A 431 3.31 -11.03 -7.99
N SER A 432 3.43 -10.33 -9.10
CA SER A 432 2.33 -9.58 -9.73
C SER A 432 1.44 -10.43 -10.62
N THR A 433 1.87 -11.67 -10.92
CA THR A 433 1.11 -12.58 -11.80
C THR A 433 -0.08 -13.19 -11.03
N PRO A 434 -1.34 -12.96 -11.49
CA PRO A 434 -2.51 -13.50 -10.82
C PRO A 434 -2.51 -15.03 -10.73
N THR A 435 -3.04 -15.54 -9.63
CA THR A 435 -3.25 -16.96 -9.38
C THR A 435 -4.73 -17.33 -9.55
N PRO A 436 -5.11 -18.61 -9.63
CA PRO A 436 -6.52 -19.02 -9.71
C PRO A 436 -7.39 -18.54 -8.54
N MET A 437 -6.79 -18.22 -7.38
CA MET A 437 -7.51 -17.71 -6.21
C MET A 437 -7.45 -16.20 -6.04
N SER A 438 -6.73 -15.49 -6.89
CA SER A 438 -6.59 -14.02 -6.78
C SER A 438 -7.91 -13.29 -7.04
N PHE A 439 -8.75 -13.84 -7.91
CA PHE A 439 -10.05 -13.27 -8.25
C PHE A 439 -11.10 -14.38 -8.17
N SER A 440 -11.85 -14.43 -7.07
CA SER A 440 -12.92 -15.41 -6.88
C SER A 440 -14.13 -15.09 -7.76
N SER A 441 -14.71 -16.09 -8.39
CA SER A 441 -15.99 -15.95 -9.09
C SER A 441 -17.13 -15.63 -8.12
N PRO A 442 -18.15 -14.86 -8.53
CA PRO A 442 -19.33 -14.62 -7.70
C PRO A 442 -20.05 -15.94 -7.45
N THR A 443 -20.00 -16.42 -6.21
CA THR A 443 -20.90 -17.47 -5.78
C THR A 443 -22.31 -16.89 -5.65
N ASP A 444 -23.25 -17.41 -6.39
CA ASP A 444 -24.68 -17.11 -6.21
C ASP A 444 -25.10 -17.46 -4.77
N THR A 445 -25.10 -16.46 -3.89
CA THR A 445 -25.52 -16.57 -2.49
C THR A 445 -27.04 -16.74 -2.33
N THR A 446 -27.79 -17.03 -3.40
CA THR A 446 -29.26 -17.02 -3.37
C THR A 446 -29.94 -18.36 -3.61
N THR A 447 -29.27 -19.51 -3.63
CA THR A 447 -30.03 -20.77 -3.78
C THR A 447 -29.48 -21.91 -2.94
N THR A 448 -29.96 -22.04 -1.69
CA THR A 448 -30.19 -23.35 -1.07
C THR A 448 -31.24 -24.13 -1.89
N ARG A 449 -30.84 -24.69 -3.00
CA ARG A 449 -31.61 -25.77 -3.66
C ARG A 449 -30.67 -26.88 -4.07
N ILE A 450 -30.80 -27.99 -3.35
CA ILE A 450 -30.30 -29.28 -3.74
C ILE A 450 -30.84 -29.61 -5.14
N SER A 451 -30.04 -29.40 -6.16
CA SER A 451 -30.29 -29.91 -7.50
C SER A 451 -29.10 -30.73 -7.92
N ASN A 452 -29.34 -32.07 -7.95
CA ASN A 452 -28.49 -33.03 -8.61
C ASN A 452 -28.37 -32.65 -10.11
N SER A 453 -27.33 -31.95 -10.48
CA SER A 453 -26.90 -31.86 -11.87
C SER A 453 -25.41 -31.66 -11.93
N SER A 454 -24.74 -32.56 -12.62
CA SER A 454 -23.34 -32.56 -12.98
C SER A 454 -22.91 -31.21 -13.60
N SER A 455 -22.24 -30.38 -12.83
CA SER A 455 -21.60 -29.16 -13.34
C SER A 455 -20.21 -29.01 -12.70
N THR A 456 -19.26 -28.69 -13.53
CA THR A 456 -17.88 -28.29 -13.29
C THR A 456 -17.60 -27.87 -11.84
N SER A 457 -16.78 -28.67 -11.15
CA SER A 457 -16.40 -28.41 -9.77
C SER A 457 -15.66 -27.06 -9.70
N GLU A 458 -16.32 -26.03 -9.21
CA GLU A 458 -15.68 -24.79 -8.86
C GLU A 458 -14.61 -25.05 -7.79
N ALA A 459 -13.45 -24.46 -7.96
CA ALA A 459 -12.36 -24.59 -7.00
C ALA A 459 -12.78 -24.00 -5.64
N PRO A 460 -12.46 -24.66 -4.52
CA PRO A 460 -12.81 -24.18 -3.20
C PRO A 460 -12.21 -22.81 -2.94
N GLN A 461 -13.00 -21.90 -2.37
CA GLN A 461 -12.64 -20.51 -2.15
C GLN A 461 -12.27 -20.26 -0.68
N HIS A 462 -11.26 -19.42 -0.45
CA HIS A 462 -10.86 -18.96 0.87
C HIS A 462 -10.67 -17.44 0.87
N PRO A 463 -11.70 -16.66 1.24
CA PRO A 463 -11.68 -15.19 1.14
C PRO A 463 -10.48 -14.48 1.81
N PRO A 464 -10.00 -14.91 3.00
CA PRO A 464 -8.81 -14.31 3.60
C PRO A 464 -7.56 -14.46 2.73
N THR A 465 -7.31 -15.64 2.18
CA THR A 465 -6.18 -15.88 1.27
C THR A 465 -6.34 -15.06 -0.02
N THR A 466 -7.55 -15.01 -0.60
CA THR A 466 -7.82 -14.20 -1.79
C THR A 466 -7.50 -12.73 -1.55
N SER A 467 -7.95 -12.18 -0.42
CA SER A 467 -7.65 -10.78 -0.05
C SER A 467 -6.15 -10.55 0.12
N ALA A 468 -5.43 -11.46 0.78
CA ALA A 468 -3.99 -11.37 0.97
C ALA A 468 -3.22 -11.44 -0.37
N LEU A 469 -3.62 -12.34 -1.28
CA LEU A 469 -3.02 -12.46 -2.61
C LEU A 469 -3.19 -11.18 -3.43
N VAL A 470 -4.40 -10.63 -3.49
CA VAL A 470 -4.67 -9.36 -4.20
C VAL A 470 -3.79 -8.24 -3.68
N SER A 471 -3.60 -8.16 -2.38
CA SER A 471 -2.75 -7.13 -1.77
C SER A 471 -1.27 -7.33 -2.09
N VAL A 472 -0.79 -8.56 -2.11
CA VAL A 472 0.58 -8.86 -2.57
C VAL A 472 0.75 -8.42 -4.03
N HIS A 473 -0.23 -8.71 -4.91
CA HIS A 473 -0.16 -8.26 -6.32
C HIS A 473 -0.08 -6.74 -6.44
N ILE A 474 -0.95 -6.01 -5.71
CA ILE A 474 -0.94 -4.54 -5.72
C ILE A 474 0.40 -4.02 -5.23
N SER A 475 0.87 -4.48 -4.05
CA SER A 475 2.13 -4.01 -3.48
C SER A 475 3.35 -4.33 -4.38
N ALA A 476 3.36 -5.50 -5.05
CA ALA A 476 4.43 -5.86 -5.99
C ALA A 476 4.43 -4.96 -7.23
N LEU A 477 3.26 -4.65 -7.79
CA LEU A 477 3.11 -3.75 -8.94
C LEU A 477 3.44 -2.30 -8.59
N GLU A 478 3.05 -1.82 -7.42
CA GLU A 478 3.40 -0.48 -6.94
C GLU A 478 4.91 -0.35 -6.68
N CYS A 479 5.52 -1.38 -6.07
CA CYS A 479 6.95 -1.44 -5.87
C CYS A 479 7.69 -1.42 -7.21
N LEU A 480 7.25 -2.23 -8.18
CA LEU A 480 7.80 -2.25 -9.54
C LEU A 480 7.67 -0.89 -10.22
N SER A 481 6.51 -0.25 -10.14
CA SER A 481 6.28 1.08 -10.68
C SER A 481 7.23 2.12 -10.09
N ASN A 482 7.41 2.14 -8.75
CA ASN A 482 8.31 3.07 -8.10
C ASN A 482 9.78 2.80 -8.44
N LEU A 483 10.18 1.53 -8.51
CA LEU A 483 11.52 1.14 -8.93
C LEU A 483 11.84 1.65 -10.34
N LEU A 484 10.91 1.45 -11.28
CA LEU A 484 11.08 1.91 -12.67
C LEU A 484 11.08 3.44 -12.79
N LEU A 485 10.31 4.13 -11.94
CA LEU A 485 10.25 5.59 -11.93
C LEU A 485 11.50 6.25 -11.32
N SER A 486 12.32 5.52 -10.55
CA SER A 486 13.56 6.05 -9.98
C SER A 486 14.75 6.06 -10.97
N PHE A 487 14.57 5.54 -12.18
CA PHE A 487 15.60 5.56 -13.21
C PHE A 487 15.40 6.70 -14.20
N PRO A 488 16.51 7.35 -14.66
CA PRO A 488 16.45 8.44 -15.62
C PRO A 488 15.91 7.94 -16.96
N THR A 489 15.27 8.85 -17.69
CA THR A 489 14.79 8.61 -19.04
C THR A 489 15.77 9.16 -20.07
N SER A 490 15.51 8.86 -21.37
CA SER A 490 16.30 9.37 -22.49
C SER A 490 16.37 10.90 -22.61
N ASP A 491 15.49 11.62 -21.91
CA ASP A 491 15.49 13.09 -21.89
C ASP A 491 16.72 13.66 -21.16
N SER A 492 17.31 12.88 -20.22
CA SER A 492 18.52 13.21 -19.47
C SER A 492 19.82 12.69 -20.12
N GLY A 493 19.73 11.99 -21.27
CA GLY A 493 20.85 11.37 -21.95
C GLY A 493 20.55 9.94 -22.43
N PRO A 494 21.51 9.24 -23.06
CA PRO A 494 21.30 7.89 -23.54
C PRO A 494 21.03 6.94 -22.36
N VAL A 495 19.89 6.25 -22.38
CA VAL A 495 19.55 5.22 -21.39
C VAL A 495 20.59 4.11 -21.40
N ASN A 496 21.06 3.68 -20.23
CA ASN A 496 22.02 2.58 -20.13
C ASN A 496 21.44 1.31 -20.81
N PRO A 497 22.17 0.73 -21.79
CA PRO A 497 21.68 -0.44 -22.53
C PRO A 497 21.25 -1.61 -21.63
N ALA A 498 21.91 -1.78 -20.48
CA ALA A 498 21.58 -2.84 -19.55
C ALA A 498 20.24 -2.62 -18.80
N VAL A 499 19.83 -1.37 -18.58
CA VAL A 499 18.51 -1.01 -18.05
C VAL A 499 17.45 -1.25 -19.11
N LEU A 500 17.75 -0.84 -20.35
CA LEU A 500 16.88 -1.02 -21.50
C LEU A 500 16.57 -2.50 -21.77
N ASP A 501 17.61 -3.36 -21.78
CA ASP A 501 17.45 -4.80 -21.98
C ASP A 501 16.50 -5.42 -20.93
N VAL A 502 16.64 -5.02 -19.66
CA VAL A 502 15.79 -5.53 -18.58
C VAL A 502 14.35 -5.06 -18.75
N ALA A 503 14.14 -3.79 -19.11
CA ALA A 503 12.78 -3.25 -19.31
C ALA A 503 12.08 -3.91 -20.51
N VAL A 504 12.78 -4.11 -21.63
CA VAL A 504 12.24 -4.79 -22.82
C VAL A 504 11.91 -6.25 -22.52
N ALA A 505 12.77 -6.96 -21.78
CA ALA A 505 12.55 -8.36 -21.39
C ALA A 505 11.36 -8.51 -20.44
N ALA A 506 11.11 -7.52 -19.58
CA ALA A 506 10.00 -7.50 -18.61
C ALA A 506 8.64 -7.21 -19.24
N TRP A 507 8.59 -6.47 -20.35
CA TRP A 507 7.36 -6.01 -20.99
C TRP A 507 6.33 -7.12 -21.28
N PRO A 508 6.69 -8.25 -21.95
CA PRO A 508 5.71 -9.28 -22.29
C PRO A 508 5.04 -9.90 -21.05
N GLN A 509 5.79 -10.08 -19.97
CA GLN A 509 5.27 -10.67 -18.73
C GLN A 509 4.32 -9.70 -18.01
N ALA A 510 4.68 -8.42 -17.92
CA ALA A 510 3.83 -7.38 -17.36
C ALA A 510 2.53 -7.23 -18.17
N TRP A 511 2.61 -7.26 -19.49
CA TRP A 511 1.45 -7.24 -20.37
C TRP A 511 0.54 -8.46 -20.19
N SER A 512 1.12 -9.66 -20.10
CA SER A 512 0.38 -10.89 -19.82
C SER A 512 -0.34 -10.86 -18.49
N ALA A 513 0.27 -10.28 -17.43
CA ALA A 513 -0.37 -10.10 -16.15
C ALA A 513 -1.60 -9.16 -16.25
N LEU A 514 -1.48 -8.01 -16.93
CA LEU A 514 -2.62 -7.11 -17.18
C LEU A 514 -3.75 -7.83 -17.92
N ARG A 515 -3.45 -8.57 -18.98
CA ARG A 515 -4.47 -9.35 -19.73
C ARG A 515 -5.19 -10.34 -18.84
N THR A 516 -4.47 -11.07 -17.99
CA THR A 516 -5.06 -12.04 -17.06
C THR A 516 -6.01 -11.35 -16.08
N ILE A 517 -5.64 -10.16 -15.57
CA ILE A 517 -6.49 -9.35 -14.69
C ILE A 517 -7.78 -8.91 -15.41
N LEU A 518 -7.67 -8.44 -16.65
CA LEU A 518 -8.81 -7.90 -17.42
C LEU A 518 -9.82 -9.00 -17.81
N VAL A 519 -9.35 -10.20 -18.10
CA VAL A 519 -10.22 -11.35 -18.46
C VAL A 519 -10.91 -11.95 -17.24
N SER A 520 -10.36 -11.77 -16.04
CA SER A 520 -10.97 -12.30 -14.82
C SER A 520 -12.35 -11.68 -14.55
N THR A 521 -13.30 -12.50 -14.11
CA THR A 521 -14.66 -12.09 -13.72
C THR A 521 -14.81 -12.22 -12.21
N PRO A 522 -14.36 -11.23 -11.43
CA PRO A 522 -14.38 -11.33 -9.98
C PRO A 522 -15.74 -11.01 -9.38
N SER A 523 -15.96 -11.50 -8.15
CA SER A 523 -17.03 -11.04 -7.28
C SER A 523 -16.85 -9.59 -6.81
N ASP A 524 -15.61 -9.13 -6.74
CA ASP A 524 -15.21 -7.77 -6.31
C ASP A 524 -14.55 -7.03 -7.47
N LEU A 525 -15.34 -6.20 -8.16
CA LEU A 525 -14.87 -5.39 -9.29
C LEU A 525 -13.91 -4.29 -8.84
N ASP A 526 -14.09 -3.74 -7.64
CA ASP A 526 -13.27 -2.65 -7.14
C ASP A 526 -11.83 -3.12 -6.91
N ARG A 527 -11.66 -4.29 -6.31
CA ARG A 527 -10.35 -4.92 -6.12
C ARG A 527 -9.65 -5.25 -7.43
N ARG A 528 -10.37 -5.79 -8.43
CA ARG A 528 -9.79 -6.01 -9.76
C ARG A 528 -9.32 -4.70 -10.39
N ASN A 529 -10.12 -3.64 -10.25
CA ASN A 529 -9.77 -2.33 -10.79
C ASN A 529 -8.52 -1.75 -10.09
N GLU A 530 -8.39 -1.90 -8.77
CA GLU A 530 -7.17 -1.51 -8.05
C GLU A 530 -5.93 -2.21 -8.61
N VAL A 531 -5.98 -3.54 -8.82
CA VAL A 531 -4.86 -4.31 -9.41
C VAL A 531 -4.58 -3.85 -10.84
N SER A 532 -5.63 -3.59 -11.65
CA SER A 532 -5.48 -3.09 -13.01
C SER A 532 -4.77 -1.74 -13.06
N VAL A 533 -5.13 -0.82 -12.16
CA VAL A 533 -4.50 0.49 -12.03
C VAL A 533 -3.02 0.37 -11.67
N ALA A 534 -2.68 -0.53 -10.74
CA ALA A 534 -1.30 -0.79 -10.36
C ALA A 534 -0.51 -1.40 -11.53
N ALA A 535 -1.10 -2.35 -12.28
CA ALA A 535 -0.48 -2.98 -13.44
C ALA A 535 -0.21 -1.96 -14.57
N LEU A 536 -1.14 -1.05 -14.83
CA LEU A 536 -0.94 0.05 -15.79
C LEU A 536 0.19 0.99 -15.33
N GLY A 537 0.37 1.21 -14.03
CA GLY A 537 1.50 1.98 -13.50
C GLY A 537 2.84 1.33 -13.80
N ALA A 538 2.95 0.03 -13.56
CA ALA A 538 4.17 -0.73 -13.85
C ALA A 538 4.47 -0.77 -15.38
N LEU A 539 3.44 -0.97 -16.21
CA LEU A 539 3.58 -0.92 -17.68
C LEU A 539 4.02 0.46 -18.17
N TRP A 540 3.50 1.53 -17.57
CA TRP A 540 3.94 2.88 -17.92
C TRP A 540 5.42 3.10 -17.58
N GLY A 541 5.87 2.65 -16.40
CA GLY A 541 7.27 2.68 -16.03
C GLY A 541 8.16 1.93 -17.02
N LEU A 542 7.77 0.71 -17.43
CA LEU A 542 8.49 -0.07 -18.44
C LEU A 542 8.50 0.62 -19.81
N ALA A 543 7.35 1.10 -20.29
CA ALA A 543 7.23 1.79 -21.56
C ALA A 543 8.09 3.06 -21.60
N ARG A 544 8.15 3.80 -20.48
CA ARG A 544 8.95 5.01 -20.33
C ARG A 544 10.45 4.72 -20.42
N LEU A 545 10.94 3.69 -19.72
CA LEU A 545 12.35 3.30 -19.76
C LEU A 545 12.77 2.71 -21.10
N ALA A 546 11.87 1.97 -21.75
CA ALA A 546 12.12 1.35 -23.06
C ALA A 546 11.52 2.17 -24.23
N ARG A 547 11.38 3.50 -24.04
CA ARG A 547 10.85 4.45 -25.02
C ARG A 547 11.54 4.27 -26.39
N GLY A 548 10.74 4.09 -27.42
CA GLY A 548 11.23 3.91 -28.79
C GLY A 548 11.81 2.54 -29.12
N VAL A 549 11.97 1.62 -28.17
CA VAL A 549 12.57 0.29 -28.38
C VAL A 549 11.54 -0.84 -28.28
N VAL A 550 10.59 -0.75 -27.35
CA VAL A 550 9.49 -1.73 -27.30
C VAL A 550 8.73 -1.70 -28.61
N VAL A 551 8.60 -2.85 -29.26
CA VAL A 551 7.78 -3.01 -30.46
C VAL A 551 6.32 -3.14 -30.03
N PRO A 552 5.48 -2.12 -30.30
CA PRO A 552 4.09 -2.16 -29.93
C PRO A 552 3.31 -3.09 -30.87
N ALA A 553 2.51 -4.00 -30.30
CA ALA A 553 1.52 -4.72 -31.07
C ALA A 553 0.23 -3.90 -31.21
N GLN A 554 -0.52 -4.09 -32.28
CA GLN A 554 -1.82 -3.44 -32.44
C GLN A 554 -2.78 -3.74 -31.28
N GLU A 555 -2.76 -4.97 -30.76
CA GLU A 555 -3.52 -5.39 -29.58
C GLU A 555 -3.22 -4.51 -28.35
N HIS A 556 -1.95 -4.09 -28.15
CA HIS A 556 -1.58 -3.22 -27.04
C HIS A 556 -2.31 -1.88 -27.13
N VAL A 557 -2.31 -1.27 -28.33
CA VAL A 557 -2.95 0.03 -28.56
C VAL A 557 -4.46 -0.07 -28.40
N GLU A 558 -5.09 -1.07 -29.03
CA GLU A 558 -6.54 -1.28 -28.96
C GLU A 558 -7.02 -1.50 -27.52
N THR A 559 -6.31 -2.33 -26.74
CA THR A 559 -6.65 -2.61 -25.34
C THR A 559 -6.52 -1.36 -24.47
N LEU A 560 -5.44 -0.58 -24.63
CA LEU A 560 -5.23 0.64 -23.84
C LEU A 560 -6.29 1.70 -24.16
N VAL A 561 -6.64 1.86 -25.43
CA VAL A 561 -7.73 2.75 -25.86
C VAL A 561 -9.07 2.30 -25.29
N GLN A 562 -9.39 1.00 -25.34
CA GLN A 562 -10.63 0.47 -24.76
C GLN A 562 -10.71 0.71 -23.24
N ILE A 563 -9.62 0.55 -22.51
CA ILE A 563 -9.55 0.83 -21.06
C ILE A 563 -9.80 2.32 -20.82
N ALA A 564 -9.10 3.19 -21.53
CA ALA A 564 -9.19 4.64 -21.34
C ALA A 564 -10.57 5.23 -21.72
N ASP A 565 -11.24 4.63 -22.70
CA ASP A 565 -12.56 5.06 -23.18
C ASP A 565 -13.73 4.32 -22.47
N SER A 566 -13.45 3.46 -21.48
CA SER A 566 -14.48 2.75 -20.74
C SER A 566 -15.39 3.73 -19.97
N PRO A 567 -16.72 3.52 -19.96
CA PRO A 567 -17.63 4.40 -19.25
C PRO A 567 -17.32 4.48 -17.76
N GLY A 568 -17.18 5.70 -17.22
CA GLY A 568 -16.93 5.92 -15.80
C GLY A 568 -15.51 5.62 -15.32
N VAL A 569 -14.58 5.45 -16.23
CA VAL A 569 -13.15 5.22 -15.88
C VAL A 569 -12.55 6.44 -15.15
N ASP A 570 -11.73 6.20 -14.14
CA ASP A 570 -11.02 7.24 -13.39
C ASP A 570 -10.00 7.96 -14.28
N GLU A 571 -9.87 9.30 -14.13
CA GLU A 571 -8.88 10.11 -14.84
C GLU A 571 -7.44 9.58 -14.67
N LYS A 572 -7.10 9.02 -13.51
CA LYS A 572 -5.79 8.40 -13.25
C LYS A 572 -5.50 7.19 -14.15
N VAL A 573 -6.52 6.42 -14.49
CA VAL A 573 -6.40 5.30 -15.43
C VAL A 573 -6.15 5.83 -16.83
N GLN A 574 -6.91 6.86 -17.23
CA GLN A 574 -6.73 7.52 -18.53
C GLN A 574 -5.31 8.07 -18.68
N VAL A 575 -4.79 8.77 -17.65
CA VAL A 575 -3.41 9.29 -17.63
C VAL A 575 -2.38 8.18 -17.84
N LYS A 576 -2.54 7.04 -17.17
CA LYS A 576 -1.61 5.92 -17.33
C LYS A 576 -1.66 5.32 -18.74
N CYS A 577 -2.86 5.11 -19.28
CA CYS A 577 -3.03 4.62 -20.65
C CYS A 577 -2.43 5.59 -21.67
N VAL A 578 -2.70 6.89 -21.53
CA VAL A 578 -2.12 7.95 -22.37
C VAL A 578 -0.60 7.96 -22.28
N GLY A 579 -0.03 7.82 -21.08
CA GLY A 579 1.42 7.76 -20.85
C GLY A 579 2.08 6.55 -21.51
N ILE A 580 1.45 5.37 -21.44
CA ILE A 580 1.95 4.16 -22.13
C ILE A 580 1.90 4.37 -23.63
N LEU A 581 0.74 4.81 -24.16
CA LEU A 581 0.56 5.04 -25.60
C LEU A 581 1.59 6.04 -26.15
N GLY A 582 1.82 7.15 -25.42
CA GLY A 582 2.82 8.15 -25.82
C GLY A 582 4.24 7.59 -25.89
N SER A 583 4.61 6.72 -24.97
CA SER A 583 5.92 6.05 -24.99
C SER A 583 6.04 5.05 -26.14
N LEU A 584 4.98 4.30 -26.44
CA LEU A 584 4.93 3.36 -27.56
C LEU A 584 4.96 4.04 -28.93
N ALA A 585 4.40 5.25 -29.04
CA ALA A 585 4.37 6.03 -30.28
C ALA A 585 5.74 6.48 -30.78
N GLN A 586 6.77 6.43 -29.95
CA GLN A 586 8.12 6.92 -30.28
C GLN A 586 9.02 5.86 -30.93
N ASN A 587 8.49 4.67 -31.24
CA ASN A 587 9.25 3.69 -32.01
C ASN A 587 9.33 4.11 -33.49
N VAL A 588 10.53 4.44 -33.94
CA VAL A 588 10.80 4.98 -35.29
C VAL A 588 10.46 3.99 -36.42
N ASN A 589 10.41 2.70 -36.12
CA ASN A 589 10.10 1.64 -37.07
C ASN A 589 8.59 1.38 -37.24
N GLU A 590 7.77 1.90 -36.33
CA GLU A 590 6.31 1.60 -36.23
C GLU A 590 5.46 2.82 -36.62
N ILE A 591 5.66 3.35 -37.84
CA ILE A 591 5.03 4.57 -38.33
C ILE A 591 3.49 4.48 -38.30
N GLU A 592 2.92 3.33 -38.66
CA GLU A 592 1.46 3.14 -38.69
C GLU A 592 0.85 3.13 -37.26
N ILE A 593 1.52 2.50 -36.30
CA ILE A 593 1.08 2.51 -34.92
C ILE A 593 1.18 3.92 -34.34
N ASN A 594 2.27 4.64 -34.63
CA ASN A 594 2.38 6.06 -34.27
C ASN A 594 1.19 6.86 -34.83
N ARG A 595 0.79 6.64 -36.09
CA ARG A 595 -0.36 7.32 -36.71
C ARG A 595 -1.65 7.11 -35.91
N VAL A 596 -1.94 5.87 -35.52
CA VAL A 596 -3.14 5.53 -34.74
C VAL A 596 -3.11 6.22 -33.36
N ILE A 597 -1.96 6.15 -32.69
CA ILE A 597 -1.79 6.76 -31.36
C ILE A 597 -1.89 8.29 -31.45
N ALA A 598 -1.24 8.92 -32.45
CA ALA A 598 -1.30 10.37 -32.63
C ALA A 598 -2.74 10.87 -32.83
N GLN A 599 -3.51 10.17 -33.67
CA GLN A 599 -4.92 10.49 -33.87
C GLN A 599 -5.74 10.37 -32.57
N TYR A 600 -5.45 9.33 -31.78
CA TYR A 600 -6.10 9.14 -30.49
C TYR A 600 -5.73 10.25 -29.49
N LEU A 601 -4.45 10.61 -29.36
CA LEU A 601 -4.00 11.70 -28.49
C LEU A 601 -4.61 13.05 -28.91
N LEU A 602 -4.66 13.35 -30.20
CA LEU A 602 -5.33 14.56 -30.72
C LEU A 602 -6.83 14.59 -30.38
N SER A 603 -7.48 13.43 -30.24
CA SER A 603 -8.88 13.35 -29.85
C SER A 603 -9.16 13.81 -28.41
N TYR A 604 -8.14 13.92 -27.57
CA TYR A 604 -8.29 14.50 -26.22
C TYR A 604 -8.52 16.00 -26.24
N ILE A 605 -8.18 16.67 -27.33
CA ILE A 605 -8.17 18.12 -27.46
C ILE A 605 -9.28 18.59 -28.40
N HIS A 606 -9.50 17.87 -29.49
CA HIS A 606 -10.41 18.25 -30.58
C HIS A 606 -11.48 17.19 -30.82
N PRO A 607 -12.78 17.56 -30.98
CA PRO A 607 -13.30 18.94 -31.08
C PRO A 607 -13.46 19.65 -29.72
N THR A 608 -13.50 18.93 -28.62
CA THR A 608 -13.62 19.48 -27.26
C THR A 608 -12.66 18.75 -26.33
N PRO A 609 -11.98 19.43 -25.41
CA PRO A 609 -11.13 18.79 -24.43
C PRO A 609 -11.90 17.76 -23.60
N ARG A 610 -11.27 16.63 -23.33
CA ARG A 610 -11.76 15.61 -22.40
C ARG A 610 -11.50 16.04 -20.95
N ALA A 611 -11.30 15.11 -20.02
CA ALA A 611 -10.90 15.41 -18.65
C ALA A 611 -9.58 16.20 -18.59
N THR A 612 -9.40 17.01 -17.53
CA THR A 612 -8.30 17.97 -17.45
C THR A 612 -6.91 17.32 -17.46
N GLU A 613 -6.64 16.44 -16.50
CA GLU A 613 -5.31 15.84 -16.31
C GLU A 613 -4.89 14.97 -17.51
N PRO A 614 -5.73 14.07 -18.04
CA PRO A 614 -5.41 13.31 -19.25
C PRO A 614 -5.15 14.18 -20.49
N THR A 615 -5.89 15.30 -20.62
CA THR A 615 -5.68 16.24 -21.74
C THR A 615 -4.32 16.90 -21.67
N LEU A 616 -3.89 17.34 -20.49
CA LEU A 616 -2.57 17.93 -20.27
C LEU A 616 -1.46 16.92 -20.59
N HIS A 617 -1.61 15.68 -20.14
CA HIS A 617 -0.66 14.61 -20.47
C HIS A 617 -0.61 14.32 -21.98
N ALA A 618 -1.75 14.27 -22.67
CA ALA A 618 -1.79 14.07 -24.11
C ALA A 618 -1.09 15.21 -24.88
N LEU A 619 -1.24 16.45 -24.41
CA LEU A 619 -0.55 17.63 -24.98
C LEU A 619 0.96 17.54 -24.82
N SER A 620 1.43 17.28 -23.59
CA SER A 620 2.88 17.13 -23.32
C SER A 620 3.48 16.01 -24.18
N LEU A 621 2.81 14.85 -24.25
CA LEU A 621 3.28 13.73 -25.05
C LEU A 621 3.30 14.02 -26.57
N LEU A 622 2.31 14.75 -27.09
CA LEU A 622 2.34 15.16 -28.50
C LEU A 622 3.54 16.08 -28.81
N ILE A 623 3.90 16.97 -27.89
CA ILE A 623 5.09 17.79 -28.02
C ILE A 623 6.34 16.90 -28.00
N ASP A 624 6.46 16.02 -27.03
CA ASP A 624 7.62 15.11 -26.87
C ASP A 624 7.81 14.18 -28.08
N ILE A 625 6.70 13.60 -28.61
CA ILE A 625 6.75 12.71 -29.78
C ILE A 625 7.21 13.43 -31.02
N TYR A 626 6.76 14.69 -31.22
CA TYR A 626 6.97 15.44 -32.44
C TYR A 626 7.91 16.64 -32.27
N ALA A 627 8.73 16.64 -31.21
CA ALA A 627 9.76 17.64 -30.98
C ALA A 627 10.83 17.65 -32.10
N ASP A 628 11.19 16.44 -32.59
CA ASP A 628 12.12 16.23 -33.70
C ASP A 628 11.37 15.98 -35.01
N GLU A 629 11.39 16.95 -35.91
CA GLU A 629 10.80 16.89 -37.23
C GLU A 629 11.55 15.96 -38.21
N ALA A 630 12.76 15.52 -37.87
CA ALA A 630 13.52 14.56 -38.66
C ALA A 630 13.06 13.11 -38.43
N SER A 631 12.26 12.88 -37.40
CA SER A 631 11.72 11.56 -37.11
C SER A 631 10.84 11.02 -38.24
N ALA A 632 11.02 9.75 -38.61
CA ALA A 632 10.30 9.13 -39.71
C ALA A 632 8.77 9.20 -39.61
N TYR A 633 8.24 9.23 -38.39
CA TYR A 633 6.80 9.31 -38.10
C TYR A 633 6.24 10.75 -38.04
N ASP A 634 7.07 11.79 -38.21
CA ASP A 634 6.61 13.19 -38.22
C ASP A 634 5.57 13.48 -39.32
N VAL A 635 5.62 12.74 -40.40
CA VAL A 635 4.63 12.76 -41.48
C VAL A 635 3.20 12.56 -40.96
N ASN A 636 3.00 11.78 -39.89
CA ASN A 636 1.69 11.50 -39.31
C ASN A 636 1.09 12.74 -38.66
N PHE A 637 1.89 13.52 -37.93
CA PHE A 637 1.46 14.75 -37.30
C PHE A 637 1.10 15.83 -38.34
N ARG A 638 1.89 15.92 -39.41
CA ARG A 638 1.62 16.83 -40.54
C ARG A 638 0.33 16.47 -41.25
N ASN A 639 0.16 15.19 -41.61
CA ASN A 639 -1.05 14.70 -42.29
C ASN A 639 -2.34 14.84 -41.42
N ALA A 640 -2.20 14.75 -40.12
CA ALA A 640 -3.29 14.99 -39.18
C ALA A 640 -3.59 16.47 -38.92
N HIS A 641 -2.89 17.39 -39.59
CA HIS A 641 -2.97 18.85 -39.32
C HIS A 641 -2.75 19.20 -37.83
N GLY A 642 -1.86 18.46 -37.17
CA GLY A 642 -1.65 18.55 -35.70
C GLY A 642 -1.31 19.97 -35.25
N THR A 643 -0.47 20.72 -36.00
CA THR A 643 -0.13 22.10 -35.68
C THR A 643 -1.36 23.02 -35.67
N ASP A 644 -2.30 22.86 -36.61
CA ASP A 644 -3.50 23.70 -36.68
C ASP A 644 -4.50 23.32 -35.58
N ILE A 645 -4.60 22.00 -35.25
CA ILE A 645 -5.42 21.52 -34.14
C ILE A 645 -4.92 22.10 -32.81
N LEU A 646 -3.60 22.00 -32.57
CA LEU A 646 -2.98 22.56 -31.35
C LEU A 646 -3.18 24.09 -31.27
N ALA A 647 -2.93 24.80 -32.37
CA ALA A 647 -3.14 26.24 -32.43
C ALA A 647 -4.58 26.64 -32.15
N GLY A 648 -5.55 25.90 -32.72
CA GLY A 648 -6.99 26.12 -32.48
C GLY A 648 -7.44 25.78 -31.06
N SER A 649 -6.71 24.91 -30.36
CA SER A 649 -7.04 24.48 -28.99
C SER A 649 -6.60 25.44 -27.90
N VAL A 650 -5.65 26.35 -28.15
CA VAL A 650 -5.06 27.26 -27.15
C VAL A 650 -6.11 28.08 -26.37
N PRO A 651 -7.14 28.69 -26.99
CA PRO A 651 -8.15 29.43 -26.23
C PRO A 651 -8.96 28.55 -25.27
N THR A 652 -9.22 27.31 -25.68
CA THR A 652 -9.97 26.32 -24.88
C THR A 652 -9.09 25.80 -23.75
N LEU A 653 -7.81 25.56 -24.03
CA LEU A 653 -6.82 25.17 -23.02
C LEU A 653 -6.70 26.21 -21.91
N ARG A 654 -6.64 27.52 -22.28
CA ARG A 654 -6.65 28.61 -21.30
C ARG A 654 -7.87 28.60 -20.40
N LYS A 655 -9.07 28.28 -20.94
CA LYS A 655 -10.29 28.15 -20.12
C LYS A 655 -10.17 26.97 -19.17
N LEU A 656 -9.68 25.82 -19.65
CA LEU A 656 -9.50 24.61 -18.86
C LEU A 656 -8.52 24.91 -17.71
N VAL A 657 -7.37 25.53 -18.01
CA VAL A 657 -6.36 25.92 -17.03
C VAL A 657 -6.97 26.85 -15.97
N ARG A 658 -7.67 27.92 -16.37
CA ARG A 658 -8.36 28.83 -15.43
C ARG A 658 -9.44 28.16 -14.59
N GLY A 659 -10.03 27.07 -15.05
CA GLY A 659 -11.04 26.27 -14.33
C GLY A 659 -10.49 25.37 -13.22
N ILE A 660 -9.16 25.20 -13.11
CA ILE A 660 -8.54 24.37 -12.07
C ILE A 660 -8.68 25.07 -10.72
N ASP A 661 -9.32 24.41 -9.77
CA ASP A 661 -9.51 24.92 -8.41
C ASP A 661 -8.23 24.76 -7.58
N LYS A 662 -7.54 25.84 -7.34
CA LYS A 662 -6.30 25.90 -6.53
C LYS A 662 -6.50 25.50 -5.06
N ARG A 663 -7.76 25.47 -4.56
CA ARG A 663 -8.07 25.12 -3.15
C ARG A 663 -8.19 23.64 -2.92
N LYS A 664 -8.35 22.86 -3.98
CA LYS A 664 -8.35 21.39 -3.88
C LYS A 664 -6.96 20.88 -3.60
N GLU A 665 -6.87 19.76 -2.88
CA GLU A 665 -5.61 19.05 -2.67
C GLU A 665 -4.92 18.76 -4.01
N GLY A 666 -3.65 19.17 -4.16
CA GLY A 666 -2.89 19.09 -5.41
C GLY A 666 -3.33 20.08 -6.51
N GLY A 667 -4.33 20.96 -6.26
CA GLY A 667 -4.86 21.88 -7.25
C GLY A 667 -3.89 22.98 -7.64
N MET A 668 -3.04 23.45 -6.73
CA MET A 668 -1.99 24.42 -7.04
C MET A 668 -0.90 23.82 -7.94
N GLU A 669 -0.43 22.61 -7.63
CA GLU A 669 0.57 21.92 -8.43
C GLU A 669 0.02 21.61 -9.84
N LEU A 670 -1.22 21.10 -9.92
CA LEU A 670 -1.89 20.84 -11.19
C LEU A 670 -2.02 22.12 -12.01
N ARG A 671 -2.35 23.25 -11.38
CA ARG A 671 -2.49 24.54 -12.06
C ARG A 671 -1.15 25.05 -12.60
N ARG A 672 -0.06 24.98 -11.80
CA ARG A 672 1.28 25.38 -12.22
C ARG A 672 1.73 24.57 -13.44
N TRP A 673 1.58 23.24 -13.36
CA TRP A 673 1.90 22.36 -14.48
C TRP A 673 1.03 22.63 -15.71
N ALA A 674 -0.25 22.95 -15.54
CA ALA A 674 -1.14 23.28 -16.64
C ALA A 674 -0.78 24.61 -17.32
N ASP A 675 -0.32 25.62 -16.57
CA ASP A 675 0.19 26.89 -17.09
C ASP A 675 1.49 26.65 -17.89
N GLU A 676 2.38 25.76 -17.43
CA GLU A 676 3.59 25.34 -18.15
C GLU A 676 3.24 24.63 -19.47
N VAL A 677 2.34 23.66 -19.44
CA VAL A 677 1.89 22.94 -20.65
C VAL A 677 1.28 23.90 -21.68
N GLU A 678 0.48 24.88 -21.24
CA GLU A 678 -0.09 25.89 -22.14
C GLU A 678 1.01 26.74 -22.80
N GLY A 679 2.05 27.11 -22.04
CA GLY A 679 3.23 27.81 -22.57
C GLY A 679 3.98 26.97 -23.61
N ASN A 680 4.24 25.69 -23.28
CA ASN A 680 4.93 24.74 -24.16
C ASN A 680 4.16 24.51 -25.48
N VAL A 681 2.84 24.35 -25.43
CA VAL A 681 1.99 24.23 -26.63
C VAL A 681 2.13 25.46 -27.53
N ARG A 682 2.13 26.68 -26.98
CA ARG A 682 2.30 27.91 -27.76
C ARG A 682 3.69 28.00 -28.40
N GLY A 683 4.72 27.67 -27.64
CA GLY A 683 6.08 27.62 -28.12
C GLY A 683 6.22 26.61 -29.26
N PHE A 684 5.71 25.38 -29.07
CA PHE A 684 5.74 24.32 -30.08
C PHE A 684 5.01 24.70 -31.38
N VAL A 685 3.78 25.26 -31.29
CA VAL A 685 3.03 25.73 -32.43
C VAL A 685 3.80 26.83 -33.20
N THR A 686 4.41 27.75 -32.48
CA THR A 686 5.22 28.83 -33.08
C THR A 686 6.46 28.28 -33.79
N TYR A 687 7.14 27.31 -33.18
CA TYR A 687 8.27 26.61 -33.75
C TYR A 687 7.87 25.87 -35.04
N ARG A 688 6.83 25.04 -34.98
CA ARG A 688 6.35 24.23 -36.13
C ARG A 688 5.88 25.08 -37.29
N ARG A 689 5.32 26.28 -37.07
CA ARG A 689 4.91 27.24 -38.11
C ARG A 689 6.09 27.93 -38.77
N LYS A 690 7.24 28.05 -38.10
CA LYS A 690 8.48 28.59 -38.72
C LYS A 690 9.17 27.58 -39.61
N LEU A 691 8.96 26.30 -39.39
CA LEU A 691 9.46 25.27 -40.29
C LEU A 691 8.72 25.40 -41.63
N LYS A 692 9.42 25.87 -42.66
CA LYS A 692 8.92 26.01 -44.05
C LYS A 692 8.88 24.64 -44.74
N ILE A 693 8.23 23.66 -44.15
CA ILE A 693 8.16 22.28 -44.64
C ILE A 693 6.78 22.04 -45.25
#